data_c5142dddc56ddbaf6bd3eb68877f7916
#
_entry.id   c5142dddc56ddbaf6bd3eb68877f7916
#
_cell.length_a   1.000
_cell.length_b   1.000
_cell.length_c   1.000
_cell.angle_alpha   90.00
_cell.angle_beta   90.00
_cell.angle_gamma   90.00
#
_symmetry.space_group_name_H-M   'P 1'
#
loop_
_entity.id
_entity.type
_entity.pdbx_description
1 polymer ?
#
loop_
_entity_poly.entity_id
_entity_poly.type
_entity_poly.pdbx_seq_one_letter_code
_entity_poly.pdbx_strand_id
1 'polypeptide(L)'
;MTNQVNILPMIALRGTTVLPDMIVHFDVSREKSIRAVEAAMLHDQKIFLLTQKDPEVEIPELTDLYQVGTVAYIKQVVKLPQDLYRVLVEGQDRAEVLGLEQEEPYLKAECEIVTAQEEDYPEPVKDAMLRSIRELFQRYCRESGKVSKDLVTQIMNIEDVQETIDQIAVNLPMAYQNKQKLLEAVSLNDRYEILGALLGSEIEVIHITKDLQRKVKSHIDKNQREYILREQLKTIREELGEENTADDIDEFKKQLKELDASDEVKEKISKEISRFKGMAASAAEATVQRGYLETVLALPWNKKSEDSEDLENAWKVLEEGHYGLKEVKERIMEFLAVRKLTHKGKSPILCLVGPPGTGKTSIARSVAEAMNKKYVRICLGGVRDEAEIRGHRKTYVGAMPGRITVALKEAGVSNPLMLLDEIDKTSSDYKGDTSAALLEVLDPEQNSKFNDHYVEIPQDLSEVLFSATANDVQGIPRPLLDRMELMEIPGYTENEKEHIAREHLIPKQMEINGIPEGKLVIQPAALGKLINNYTKEAGVRSLERSIGRICRKTARAIMEEGKDKVVVTSRNISRFLGKERYNYLMANEKDEIGIARGLAWTQVGGDTLQIEVNIMPGKGELLLTGQLGDVMKESAQAGISYIRSVSDQYEIDPEFFQKHDMHVHIPEGAVPKDGPSAGITMATAMLSAIIEKPVRADLAMTGEITLRGRVLPIGGLKEKLLAAKYARIKEVLVPEKNRPDIEEMDREIIQGLNIRFVDNMKEVLGEALA
;
A
#
# COMPACT_ATOMS: atom_id res chain seq x y z
N MET A 1 -12.55 36.41 43.39
CA MET A 1 -13.57 36.23 42.34
C MET A 1 -13.88 34.76 42.29
N THR A 2 -15.14 34.36 42.39
CA THR A 2 -15.53 32.92 42.35
C THR A 2 -15.26 32.44 40.93
N ASN A 3 -14.32 31.50 40.79
CA ASN A 3 -14.03 30.84 39.53
C ASN A 3 -15.33 30.20 39.02
N GLN A 4 -15.70 30.51 37.77
CA GLN A 4 -16.96 30.07 37.21
C GLN A 4 -16.75 28.67 36.64
N VAL A 5 -17.18 27.66 37.36
CA VAL A 5 -17.17 26.27 36.92
C VAL A 5 -18.35 26.05 35.98
N ASN A 6 -18.07 25.58 34.78
CA ASN A 6 -19.05 25.28 33.75
C ASN A 6 -19.05 23.78 33.43
N ILE A 7 -20.24 23.26 33.18
CA ILE A 7 -20.41 21.87 32.75
C ILE A 7 -20.86 21.90 31.29
N LEU A 8 -19.99 21.51 30.37
CA LEU A 8 -20.20 21.66 28.92
C LEU A 8 -20.04 20.33 28.18
N PRO A 9 -20.78 20.13 27.07
CA PRO A 9 -20.42 19.08 26.11
C PRO A 9 -18.99 19.27 25.63
N MET A 10 -18.24 18.15 25.52
CA MET A 10 -16.82 18.18 25.19
C MET A 10 -16.51 17.38 23.94
N ILE A 11 -15.56 17.90 23.16
CA ILE A 11 -14.96 17.19 22.00
C ILE A 11 -13.47 17.08 22.15
N ALA A 12 -12.94 15.87 21.92
CA ALA A 12 -11.50 15.62 21.78
C ALA A 12 -11.06 15.85 20.33
N LEU A 13 -10.29 16.93 20.10
CA LEU A 13 -9.79 17.33 18.77
C LEU A 13 -8.54 16.57 18.39
N ARG A 14 -8.46 16.12 17.14
CA ARG A 14 -7.28 15.45 16.56
C ARG A 14 -6.42 16.45 15.79
N GLY A 15 -5.16 16.60 16.20
CA GLY A 15 -4.17 17.37 15.46
C GLY A 15 -4.51 18.86 15.27
N THR A 16 -5.45 19.39 16.05
CA THR A 16 -5.89 20.77 15.99
C THR A 16 -6.11 21.32 17.39
N THR A 17 -5.60 22.52 17.65
CA THR A 17 -5.85 23.29 18.88
C THR A 17 -6.54 24.57 18.50
N VAL A 18 -7.64 24.86 19.17
CA VAL A 18 -8.41 26.09 18.99
C VAL A 18 -7.95 27.09 20.07
N LEU A 19 -7.63 28.30 19.66
CA LEU A 19 -7.29 29.41 20.55
C LEU A 19 -8.52 30.33 20.77
N PRO A 20 -8.59 31.12 21.84
CA PRO A 20 -9.56 32.20 21.94
C PRO A 20 -9.50 33.10 20.69
N ASP A 21 -10.62 33.64 20.27
CA ASP A 21 -10.82 34.48 19.07
C ASP A 21 -10.53 33.79 17.73
N MET A 22 -10.19 32.50 17.76
CA MET A 22 -9.94 31.72 16.55
C MET A 22 -11.27 31.20 15.95
N ILE A 23 -11.51 31.55 14.68
CA ILE A 23 -12.62 30.98 13.92
C ILE A 23 -12.08 29.85 13.06
N VAL A 24 -12.55 28.63 13.30
CA VAL A 24 -12.06 27.44 12.59
C VAL A 24 -13.19 26.47 12.33
N HIS A 25 -13.10 25.76 11.22
CA HIS A 25 -13.96 24.60 10.96
C HIS A 25 -13.17 23.30 11.09
N PHE A 26 -13.80 22.28 11.61
CA PHE A 26 -13.27 20.93 11.65
C PHE A 26 -14.39 19.91 11.41
N ASP A 27 -13.98 18.73 10.98
CA ASP A 27 -14.89 17.64 10.66
C ASP A 27 -15.01 16.68 11.85
N VAL A 28 -16.24 16.31 12.19
CA VAL A 28 -16.58 15.43 13.31
C VAL A 28 -17.21 14.16 12.75
N SER A 29 -16.57 13.02 13.02
CA SER A 29 -17.01 11.69 12.55
C SER A 29 -17.32 10.70 13.68
N ARG A 30 -16.82 10.94 14.90
CA ARG A 30 -17.06 10.06 16.04
C ARG A 30 -18.48 10.27 16.59
N GLU A 31 -19.21 9.18 16.83
CA GLU A 31 -20.59 9.22 17.31
C GLU A 31 -20.75 10.05 18.60
N LYS A 32 -19.87 9.84 19.59
CA LYS A 32 -19.87 10.62 20.85
C LYS A 32 -19.68 12.12 20.60
N SER A 33 -18.81 12.48 19.66
CA SER A 33 -18.54 13.88 19.33
C SER A 33 -19.70 14.52 18.55
N ILE A 34 -20.35 13.77 17.66
CA ILE A 34 -21.56 14.21 16.96
C ILE A 34 -22.68 14.51 17.97
N ARG A 35 -22.92 13.60 18.92
CA ARG A 35 -23.91 13.80 19.98
C ARG A 35 -23.57 14.99 20.89
N ALA A 36 -22.28 15.23 21.15
CA ALA A 36 -21.86 16.40 21.91
C ALA A 36 -22.19 17.71 21.16
N VAL A 37 -21.99 17.77 19.83
CA VAL A 37 -22.38 18.91 18.99
C VAL A 37 -23.90 19.10 19.02
N GLU A 38 -24.67 18.05 18.83
CA GLU A 38 -26.13 18.09 18.87
C GLU A 38 -26.66 18.57 20.23
N ALA A 39 -26.07 18.09 21.32
CA ALA A 39 -26.41 18.54 22.66
C ALA A 39 -26.07 20.03 22.88
N ALA A 40 -24.91 20.49 22.43
CA ALA A 40 -24.53 21.89 22.50
C ALA A 40 -25.51 22.79 21.70
N MET A 41 -25.91 22.36 20.50
CA MET A 41 -26.85 23.10 19.65
C MET A 41 -28.27 23.22 20.24
N LEU A 42 -28.67 22.28 21.11
CA LEU A 42 -29.98 22.33 21.80
C LEU A 42 -29.99 23.29 23.00
N HIS A 43 -28.83 23.72 23.49
CA HIS A 43 -28.69 24.60 24.65
C HIS A 43 -28.15 25.98 24.24
N ASP A 44 -27.02 26.36 24.81
CA ASP A 44 -26.39 27.69 24.63
C ASP A 44 -25.37 27.77 23.51
N GLN A 45 -25.25 26.72 22.71
CA GLN A 45 -24.28 26.58 21.60
C GLN A 45 -22.82 26.62 22.05
N LYS A 46 -22.56 26.43 23.34
CA LYS A 46 -21.22 26.35 23.90
C LYS A 46 -20.74 24.93 23.94
N ILE A 47 -19.47 24.74 23.60
CA ILE A 47 -18.82 23.44 23.58
C ILE A 47 -17.38 23.59 24.10
N PHE A 48 -16.92 22.59 24.85
CA PHE A 48 -15.56 22.58 25.34
C PHE A 48 -14.69 21.73 24.43
N LEU A 49 -13.60 22.30 23.94
CA LEU A 49 -12.70 21.71 22.97
C LEU A 49 -11.36 21.40 23.63
N LEU A 50 -11.00 20.13 23.72
CA LEU A 50 -9.73 19.65 24.22
C LEU A 50 -8.92 18.96 23.11
N THR A 51 -7.64 19.23 23.03
CA THR A 51 -6.74 18.63 22.05
C THR A 51 -6.22 17.30 22.56
N GLN A 52 -6.15 16.29 21.70
CA GLN A 52 -5.48 15.02 22.00
C GLN A 52 -3.96 15.18 21.96
N LYS A 53 -3.26 14.54 22.91
CA LYS A 53 -1.79 14.50 22.94
C LYS A 53 -1.24 13.68 21.78
N ASP A 54 -1.85 12.53 21.52
CA ASP A 54 -1.54 11.67 20.37
C ASP A 54 -2.77 11.56 19.44
N PRO A 55 -2.68 12.07 18.20
CA PRO A 55 -3.79 12.02 17.24
C PRO A 55 -4.17 10.60 16.78
N GLU A 56 -3.29 9.60 16.96
CA GLU A 56 -3.51 8.22 16.51
C GLU A 56 -4.45 7.44 17.45
N VAL A 57 -4.72 7.95 18.66
CA VAL A 57 -5.63 7.31 19.60
C VAL A 57 -7.08 7.46 19.13
N GLU A 58 -7.75 6.34 18.86
CA GLU A 58 -9.13 6.37 18.35
C GLU A 58 -10.16 6.75 19.41
N ILE A 59 -10.03 6.20 20.62
CA ILE A 59 -10.93 6.45 21.77
C ILE A 59 -10.06 7.03 22.91
N PRO A 60 -9.90 8.36 22.98
CA PRO A 60 -9.06 8.96 24.01
C PRO A 60 -9.76 8.96 25.37
N GLU A 61 -9.00 8.59 26.39
CA GLU A 61 -9.34 8.82 27.79
C GLU A 61 -8.89 10.23 28.21
N LEU A 62 -9.30 10.68 29.41
CA LEU A 62 -8.93 12.01 29.90
C LEU A 62 -7.39 12.19 30.01
N THR A 63 -6.65 11.13 30.28
CA THR A 63 -5.19 11.10 30.32
C THR A 63 -4.51 11.36 28.97
N ASP A 64 -5.22 11.05 27.88
CA ASP A 64 -4.73 11.25 26.50
C ASP A 64 -5.00 12.67 25.99
N LEU A 65 -5.69 13.49 26.77
CA LEU A 65 -6.02 14.86 26.45
C LEU A 65 -5.09 15.82 27.18
N TYR A 66 -4.95 17.02 26.63
CA TYR A 66 -4.33 18.13 27.33
C TYR A 66 -5.27 18.65 28.43
N GLN A 67 -4.73 19.27 29.47
CA GLN A 67 -5.54 19.75 30.60
C GLN A 67 -6.26 21.06 30.30
N VAL A 68 -5.64 21.90 29.46
CA VAL A 68 -6.20 23.21 29.08
C VAL A 68 -6.76 23.12 27.67
N GLY A 69 -8.00 23.57 27.53
CA GLY A 69 -8.73 23.66 26.28
C GLY A 69 -9.40 25.00 26.08
N THR A 70 -10.32 25.06 25.14
CA THR A 70 -11.05 26.29 24.81
C THR A 70 -12.55 26.04 24.86
N VAL A 71 -13.26 26.88 25.58
CA VAL A 71 -14.71 27.00 25.46
C VAL A 71 -15.00 27.76 24.18
N ALA A 72 -15.72 27.14 23.27
CA ALA A 72 -16.01 27.70 21.97
C ALA A 72 -17.53 27.82 21.72
N TYR A 73 -17.89 28.78 20.91
CA TYR A 73 -19.27 28.98 20.45
C TYR A 73 -19.46 28.36 19.06
N ILE A 74 -20.46 27.53 18.88
CA ILE A 74 -20.78 26.91 17.59
C ILE A 74 -21.55 27.90 16.73
N LYS A 75 -20.91 28.39 15.65
CA LYS A 75 -21.53 29.33 14.69
C LYS A 75 -22.39 28.62 13.67
N GLN A 76 -21.93 27.47 13.18
CA GLN A 76 -22.64 26.74 12.13
C GLN A 76 -22.30 25.25 12.16
N VAL A 77 -23.28 24.41 11.88
CA VAL A 77 -23.11 22.97 11.70
C VAL A 77 -23.68 22.58 10.33
N VAL A 78 -22.90 21.86 9.54
CA VAL A 78 -23.30 21.37 8.21
C VAL A 78 -23.13 19.86 8.19
N LYS A 79 -24.23 19.13 7.98
CA LYS A 79 -24.19 17.67 7.80
C LYS A 79 -23.71 17.34 6.38
N LEU A 80 -22.63 16.57 6.27
CA LEU A 80 -22.06 16.07 5.03
C LEU A 80 -22.47 14.59 4.81
N PRO A 81 -22.29 14.04 3.59
CA PRO A 81 -22.51 12.60 3.34
C PRO A 81 -21.65 11.72 4.26
N GLN A 82 -22.12 10.49 4.54
CA GLN A 82 -21.44 9.50 5.41
C GLN A 82 -21.41 9.88 6.91
N ASP A 83 -22.47 10.53 7.40
CA ASP A 83 -22.61 10.97 8.80
C ASP A 83 -21.43 11.81 9.34
N LEU A 84 -20.79 12.57 8.45
CA LEU A 84 -19.76 13.53 8.79
C LEU A 84 -20.40 14.90 9.06
N TYR A 85 -20.03 15.54 10.18
CA TYR A 85 -20.51 16.87 10.55
C TYR A 85 -19.36 17.88 10.43
N ARG A 86 -19.54 18.91 9.64
CA ARG A 86 -18.61 20.04 9.61
C ARG A 86 -19.11 21.11 10.55
N VAL A 87 -18.30 21.44 11.55
CA VAL A 87 -18.65 22.37 12.61
C VAL A 87 -17.75 23.60 12.49
N LEU A 88 -18.35 24.77 12.40
CA LEU A 88 -17.66 26.05 12.48
C LEU A 88 -17.80 26.59 13.90
N VAL A 89 -16.67 26.81 14.55
CA VAL A 89 -16.59 27.31 15.92
C VAL A 89 -15.81 28.61 16.01
N GLU A 90 -16.11 29.40 17.02
CA GLU A 90 -15.33 30.55 17.48
C GLU A 90 -14.89 30.29 18.92
N GLY A 91 -13.56 30.24 19.14
CA GLY A 91 -13.02 30.11 20.49
C GLY A 91 -13.36 31.35 21.33
N GLN A 92 -13.77 31.13 22.57
CA GLN A 92 -14.12 32.25 23.51
C GLN A 92 -13.10 32.33 24.63
N ASP A 93 -13.16 31.37 25.57
CA ASP A 93 -12.38 31.45 26.80
C ASP A 93 -11.45 30.24 26.93
N ARG A 94 -10.29 30.42 27.55
CA ARG A 94 -9.45 29.33 28.03
C ARG A 94 -10.10 28.67 29.23
N ALA A 95 -10.09 27.34 29.26
CA ALA A 95 -10.61 26.62 30.41
C ALA A 95 -9.79 25.36 30.71
N GLU A 96 -9.64 25.06 31.97
CA GLU A 96 -9.00 23.83 32.48
C GLU A 96 -10.06 22.80 32.78
N VAL A 97 -9.82 21.55 32.37
CA VAL A 97 -10.69 20.43 32.67
C VAL A 97 -10.48 19.97 34.10
N LEU A 98 -11.53 19.92 34.91
CA LEU A 98 -11.51 19.42 36.27
C LEU A 98 -11.84 17.93 36.34
N GLY A 99 -12.75 17.47 35.46
CA GLY A 99 -13.18 16.09 35.39
C GLY A 99 -14.24 15.86 34.31
N LEU A 100 -14.59 14.59 34.15
CA LEU A 100 -15.74 14.21 33.30
C LEU A 100 -16.96 13.98 34.18
N GLU A 101 -18.03 14.68 33.89
CA GLU A 101 -19.34 14.46 34.54
C GLU A 101 -20.06 13.27 33.88
N GLN A 102 -19.84 13.07 32.57
CA GLN A 102 -20.51 12.04 31.78
C GLN A 102 -19.61 11.56 30.64
N GLU A 103 -19.63 10.27 30.40
CA GLU A 103 -18.90 9.64 29.28
C GLU A 103 -19.83 9.08 28.19
N GLU A 104 -21.06 8.75 28.54
CA GLU A 104 -22.10 8.25 27.65
C GLU A 104 -23.42 9.06 27.83
N PRO A 105 -24.16 9.41 26.76
CA PRO A 105 -23.95 9.08 25.34
C PRO A 105 -22.95 10.00 24.61
N TYR A 106 -22.44 11.03 25.25
CA TYR A 106 -21.37 11.92 24.79
C TYR A 106 -20.54 12.41 25.98
N LEU A 107 -19.34 12.90 25.69
CA LEU A 107 -18.46 13.43 26.73
C LEU A 107 -18.98 14.78 27.23
N LYS A 108 -19.11 14.91 28.54
CA LYS A 108 -19.47 16.15 29.23
C LYS A 108 -18.46 16.42 30.33
N ALA A 109 -17.81 17.53 30.24
CA ALA A 109 -16.71 17.87 31.14
C ALA A 109 -17.09 19.04 32.05
N GLU A 110 -16.62 18.95 33.28
CA GLU A 110 -16.55 20.04 34.21
C GLU A 110 -15.28 20.83 33.92
N CYS A 111 -15.40 22.09 33.58
CA CYS A 111 -14.27 22.95 33.24
C CYS A 111 -14.35 24.30 33.98
N GLU A 112 -13.18 24.80 34.37
CA GLU A 112 -13.01 26.08 35.04
C GLU A 112 -12.39 27.07 34.06
N ILE A 113 -13.02 28.24 33.91
CA ILE A 113 -12.50 29.27 33.03
C ILE A 113 -11.24 29.88 33.69
N VAL A 114 -10.13 29.79 32.93
CA VAL A 114 -8.86 30.35 33.32
C VAL A 114 -8.80 31.81 32.86
N THR A 115 -9.03 32.73 33.78
CA THR A 115 -8.83 34.13 33.51
C THR A 115 -7.35 34.48 33.53
N ALA A 116 -6.89 35.19 32.49
CA ALA A 116 -5.52 35.70 32.47
C ALA A 116 -5.22 36.46 33.77
N GLN A 117 -4.09 36.14 34.39
CA GLN A 117 -3.60 36.96 35.52
C GLN A 117 -3.29 38.32 34.97
N GLU A 118 -3.97 39.37 35.44
CA GLU A 118 -3.62 40.74 35.15
C GLU A 118 -2.29 41.06 35.83
N GLU A 119 -1.20 40.86 35.10
CA GLU A 119 0.12 41.31 35.51
C GLU A 119 0.20 42.82 35.18
N ASP A 120 0.24 43.64 36.21
CA ASP A 120 0.31 45.10 36.08
C ASP A 120 1.76 45.55 35.74
N TYR A 121 2.14 45.32 34.47
CA TYR A 121 3.44 45.80 33.97
C TYR A 121 3.40 47.29 33.77
N PRO A 122 4.52 48.01 34.13
CA PRO A 122 4.66 49.43 33.79
C PRO A 122 4.54 49.66 32.27
N GLU A 123 3.87 50.69 31.84
CA GLU A 123 3.67 51.06 30.44
C GLU A 123 4.94 50.97 29.57
N PRO A 124 6.17 51.40 30.04
CA PRO A 124 7.38 51.20 29.25
C PRO A 124 7.75 49.74 28.96
N VAL A 125 7.37 48.80 29.84
CA VAL A 125 7.61 47.36 29.66
C VAL A 125 6.64 46.80 28.63
N LYS A 126 5.36 47.17 28.73
CA LYS A 126 4.35 46.76 27.74
C LYS A 126 4.73 47.29 26.33
N ASP A 127 5.14 48.56 26.25
CA ASP A 127 5.64 49.16 25.00
C ASP A 127 6.86 48.41 24.42
N ALA A 128 7.80 47.99 25.27
CA ALA A 128 8.98 47.25 24.85
C ALA A 128 8.60 45.87 24.32
N MET A 129 7.71 45.14 25.01
CA MET A 129 7.17 43.85 24.59
C MET A 129 6.44 43.97 23.25
N LEU A 130 5.60 44.96 23.11
CA LEU A 130 4.83 45.22 21.88
C LEU A 130 5.75 45.50 20.68
N ARG A 131 6.75 46.35 20.85
CA ARG A 131 7.74 46.62 19.79
C ARG A 131 8.51 45.39 19.39
N SER A 132 9.00 44.61 20.36
CA SER A 132 9.79 43.44 20.12
C SER A 132 8.99 42.35 19.39
N ILE A 133 7.75 42.06 19.84
CA ILE A 133 6.93 41.02 19.19
C ILE A 133 6.49 41.42 17.78
N ARG A 134 6.17 42.72 17.57
CA ARG A 134 5.86 43.27 16.25
C ARG A 134 7.05 43.21 15.29
N GLU A 135 8.26 43.47 15.77
CA GLU A 135 9.48 43.37 14.96
C GLU A 135 9.74 41.91 14.53
N LEU A 136 9.63 40.95 15.46
CA LEU A 136 9.76 39.50 15.16
C LEU A 136 8.68 39.07 14.17
N PHE A 137 7.44 39.44 14.38
CA PHE A 137 6.34 39.12 13.48
C PHE A 137 6.53 39.72 12.08
N GLN A 138 6.92 40.99 12.00
CA GLN A 138 7.20 41.66 10.74
C GLN A 138 8.38 41.04 10.00
N ARG A 139 9.41 40.60 10.74
CA ARG A 139 10.53 39.83 10.18
C ARG A 139 10.09 38.48 9.64
N TYR A 140 9.29 37.74 10.41
CA TYR A 140 8.70 36.49 9.96
C TYR A 140 7.87 36.67 8.68
N CYS A 141 6.99 37.67 8.63
CA CYS A 141 6.16 37.93 7.45
C CYS A 141 6.97 38.29 6.21
N ARG A 142 8.03 39.10 6.35
CA ARG A 142 8.98 39.39 5.25
C ARG A 142 9.72 38.14 4.75
N GLU A 143 10.13 37.29 5.67
CA GLU A 143 10.90 36.10 5.36
C GLU A 143 10.01 34.97 4.77
N SER A 144 8.84 34.73 5.31
CA SER A 144 7.94 33.68 4.90
C SER A 144 7.21 33.96 3.59
N GLY A 145 6.83 35.22 3.38
CA GLY A 145 6.02 35.67 2.22
C GLY A 145 4.61 35.01 2.14
N LYS A 146 4.17 34.33 3.20
CA LYS A 146 2.90 33.59 3.23
C LYS A 146 1.74 34.35 3.86
N VAL A 147 2.01 35.45 4.56
CA VAL A 147 1.01 36.26 5.27
C VAL A 147 0.59 37.43 4.40
N SER A 148 -0.73 37.66 4.29
CA SER A 148 -1.24 38.76 3.49
C SER A 148 -0.85 40.13 4.07
N LYS A 149 -0.60 41.13 3.22
CA LYS A 149 -0.22 42.47 3.66
C LYS A 149 -1.30 43.16 4.50
N ASP A 150 -2.56 42.86 4.18
CA ASP A 150 -3.70 43.45 4.91
C ASP A 150 -3.75 42.96 6.36
N LEU A 151 -3.51 41.63 6.58
CA LEU A 151 -3.46 41.03 7.91
C LEU A 151 -2.27 41.59 8.73
N VAL A 152 -1.11 41.75 8.08
CA VAL A 152 0.06 42.36 8.73
C VAL A 152 -0.27 43.76 9.18
N THR A 153 -0.90 44.58 8.32
CA THR A 153 -1.28 45.95 8.65
C THR A 153 -2.30 46.00 9.79
N GLN A 154 -3.25 45.09 9.79
CA GLN A 154 -4.26 44.97 10.84
C GLN A 154 -3.63 44.66 12.20
N ILE A 155 -2.77 43.64 12.29
CA ILE A 155 -2.08 43.29 13.54
C ILE A 155 -1.12 44.37 14.01
N MET A 156 -0.44 45.04 13.10
CA MET A 156 0.48 46.14 13.46
C MET A 156 -0.21 47.37 14.04
N ASN A 157 -1.52 47.53 13.84
CA ASN A 157 -2.30 48.64 14.37
C ASN A 157 -2.93 48.38 15.75
N ILE A 158 -2.84 47.14 16.27
CA ILE A 158 -3.37 46.78 17.59
C ILE A 158 -2.49 47.41 18.68
N GLU A 159 -3.00 48.26 19.54
CA GLU A 159 -2.20 48.94 20.57
C GLU A 159 -1.98 48.13 21.83
N ASP A 160 -2.82 47.13 22.09
CA ASP A 160 -2.70 46.25 23.25
C ASP A 160 -1.73 45.10 22.99
N VAL A 161 -0.86 44.78 23.96
CA VAL A 161 0.17 43.74 23.87
C VAL A 161 -0.48 42.33 23.85
N GLN A 162 -1.46 42.13 24.72
CA GLN A 162 -2.13 40.85 24.87
C GLN A 162 -2.91 40.52 23.60
N GLU A 163 -3.69 41.44 23.10
CA GLU A 163 -4.46 41.30 21.88
C GLU A 163 -3.51 41.06 20.66
N THR A 164 -2.37 41.78 20.62
CA THR A 164 -1.37 41.56 19.55
C THR A 164 -0.81 40.13 19.56
N ILE A 165 -0.44 39.60 20.73
CA ILE A 165 0.09 38.25 20.89
C ILE A 165 -0.98 37.22 20.47
N ASP A 166 -2.22 37.39 20.95
CA ASP A 166 -3.30 36.44 20.65
C ASP A 166 -3.66 36.49 19.15
N GLN A 167 -3.72 37.66 18.52
CA GLN A 167 -3.97 37.78 17.07
C GLN A 167 -2.83 37.22 16.20
N ILE A 168 -1.58 37.34 16.61
CA ILE A 168 -0.46 36.71 15.94
C ILE A 168 -0.60 35.17 16.06
N ALA A 169 -0.87 34.64 17.26
CA ALA A 169 -0.99 33.22 17.54
C ALA A 169 -2.12 32.56 16.76
N VAL A 170 -3.27 33.21 16.62
CA VAL A 170 -4.43 32.75 15.86
C VAL A 170 -4.09 32.62 14.38
N ASN A 171 -3.43 33.62 13.82
CA ASN A 171 -3.20 33.75 12.38
C ASN A 171 -1.88 33.15 11.89
N LEU A 172 -1.00 32.71 12.79
CA LEU A 172 0.26 32.06 12.41
C LEU A 172 0.04 30.59 12.07
N PRO A 173 0.51 30.10 10.90
CA PRO A 173 0.46 28.68 10.56
C PRO A 173 1.52 27.93 11.37
N MET A 174 1.13 27.35 12.49
CA MET A 174 2.01 26.53 13.34
C MET A 174 1.38 25.19 13.71
N ALA A 175 2.21 24.23 14.11
CA ALA A 175 1.77 22.92 14.57
C ALA A 175 0.85 23.04 15.80
N TYR A 176 -0.11 22.13 15.93
CA TYR A 176 -1.09 22.14 17.02
C TYR A 176 -0.44 22.07 18.41
N GLN A 177 0.69 21.35 18.56
CA GLN A 177 1.45 21.30 19.81
C GLN A 177 1.98 22.67 20.24
N ASN A 178 2.37 23.50 19.28
CA ASN A 178 2.85 24.85 19.55
C ASN A 178 1.69 25.80 19.91
N LYS A 179 0.55 25.66 19.25
CA LYS A 179 -0.70 26.36 19.65
C LYS A 179 -1.15 25.92 21.04
N GLN A 180 -0.98 24.66 21.39
CA GLN A 180 -1.32 24.14 22.70
C GLN A 180 -0.46 24.77 23.81
N LYS A 181 0.85 24.91 23.60
CA LYS A 181 1.74 25.62 24.53
C LYS A 181 1.29 27.05 24.79
N LEU A 182 0.85 27.76 23.74
CA LEU A 182 0.33 29.12 23.86
C LEU A 182 -1.03 29.15 24.55
N LEU A 183 -1.84 28.11 24.42
CA LEU A 183 -3.11 27.98 25.11
C LEU A 183 -2.91 27.73 26.61
N GLU A 184 -1.95 26.91 26.98
CA GLU A 184 -1.60 26.58 28.37
C GLU A 184 -0.92 27.73 29.11
N ALA A 185 -0.27 28.65 28.41
CA ALA A 185 0.36 29.82 28.98
C ALA A 185 -0.69 30.82 29.46
N VAL A 186 -0.86 30.93 30.78
CA VAL A 186 -1.85 31.79 31.41
C VAL A 186 -1.32 33.23 31.56
N SER A 187 -0.03 33.39 31.89
CA SER A 187 0.57 34.72 32.09
C SER A 187 0.89 35.38 30.74
N LEU A 188 0.82 36.72 30.72
CA LEU A 188 1.18 37.50 29.52
C LEU A 188 2.65 37.31 29.16
N ASN A 189 3.54 37.24 30.18
CA ASN A 189 4.95 37.03 29.96
C ASN A 189 5.25 35.67 29.32
N ASP A 190 4.64 34.61 29.82
CA ASP A 190 4.86 33.27 29.28
C ASP A 190 4.41 33.16 27.82
N ARG A 191 3.24 33.78 27.49
CA ARG A 191 2.77 33.84 26.10
C ARG A 191 3.71 34.62 25.20
N TYR A 192 4.24 35.75 25.70
CA TYR A 192 5.20 36.57 24.97
C TYR A 192 6.49 35.80 24.70
N GLU A 193 7.05 35.11 25.72
CA GLU A 193 8.28 34.31 25.57
C GLU A 193 8.09 33.14 24.61
N ILE A 194 7.01 32.39 24.79
CA ILE A 194 6.70 31.23 23.92
C ILE A 194 6.50 31.71 22.46
N LEU A 195 5.70 32.74 22.23
CA LEU A 195 5.47 33.25 20.88
C LEU A 195 6.75 33.82 20.27
N GLY A 196 7.54 34.53 21.05
CA GLY A 196 8.82 35.06 20.61
C GLY A 196 9.81 33.94 20.19
N ALA A 197 9.92 32.90 21.02
CA ALA A 197 10.73 31.73 20.72
C ALA A 197 10.25 31.00 19.46
N LEU A 198 8.94 30.81 19.30
CA LEU A 198 8.35 30.17 18.12
C LEU A 198 8.61 31.00 16.85
N LEU A 199 8.41 32.31 16.88
CA LEU A 199 8.71 33.18 15.73
C LEU A 199 10.21 33.17 15.40
N GLY A 200 11.08 33.20 16.41
CA GLY A 200 12.53 33.10 16.23
C GLY A 200 12.94 31.77 15.55
N SER A 201 12.43 30.66 16.05
CA SER A 201 12.68 29.32 15.47
C SER A 201 12.17 29.19 14.03
N GLU A 202 10.96 29.69 13.73
CA GLU A 202 10.42 29.66 12.38
C GLU A 202 11.24 30.53 11.40
N ILE A 203 11.71 31.70 11.84
CA ILE A 203 12.61 32.54 11.04
C ILE A 203 13.91 31.81 10.73
N GLU A 204 14.47 31.09 11.69
CA GLU A 204 15.71 30.30 11.52
C GLU A 204 15.50 29.14 10.53
N VAL A 205 14.39 28.41 10.65
CA VAL A 205 14.02 27.34 9.69
C VAL A 205 13.86 27.92 8.28
N ILE A 206 13.24 29.08 8.12
CA ILE A 206 13.11 29.75 6.83
C ILE A 206 14.49 30.14 6.28
N HIS A 207 15.40 30.64 7.10
CA HIS A 207 16.78 30.96 6.70
C HIS A 207 17.54 29.72 6.22
N ILE A 208 17.51 28.64 7.01
CA ILE A 208 18.15 27.35 6.65
C ILE A 208 17.56 26.83 5.33
N THR A 209 16.26 26.91 5.18
CA THR A 209 15.58 26.45 3.95
C THR A 209 16.00 27.28 2.73
N LYS A 210 16.08 28.62 2.87
CA LYS A 210 16.55 29.51 1.81
C LYS A 210 18.02 29.28 1.48
N ASP A 211 18.85 29.03 2.47
CA ASP A 211 20.27 28.74 2.26
C ASP A 211 20.50 27.38 1.58
N LEU A 212 19.69 26.37 1.94
CA LEU A 212 19.66 25.10 1.23
C LEU A 212 19.22 25.28 -0.22
N GLN A 213 18.15 26.06 -0.44
CA GLN A 213 17.67 26.37 -1.79
C GLN A 213 18.72 27.18 -2.58
N ARG A 214 19.45 28.13 -1.95
CA ARG A 214 20.55 28.85 -2.58
C ARG A 214 21.70 27.92 -2.92
N LYS A 215 22.06 26.98 -2.03
CA LYS A 215 23.11 25.98 -2.30
C LYS A 215 22.71 25.05 -3.44
N VAL A 216 21.44 24.58 -3.46
CA VAL A 216 20.87 23.79 -4.56
C VAL A 216 20.83 24.63 -5.84
N LYS A 217 20.38 25.86 -5.77
CA LYS A 217 20.35 26.80 -6.89
C LYS A 217 21.76 27.14 -7.38
N SER A 218 22.74 27.32 -6.48
CA SER A 218 24.14 27.55 -6.87
C SER A 218 24.81 26.32 -7.50
N HIS A 219 24.34 25.11 -7.14
CA HIS A 219 24.76 23.87 -7.83
C HIS A 219 24.09 23.78 -9.21
N ILE A 220 22.81 24.14 -9.30
CA ILE A 220 22.09 24.27 -10.57
C ILE A 220 22.69 25.39 -11.41
N ASP A 221 22.94 26.54 -10.80
CA ASP A 221 23.57 27.70 -11.46
C ASP A 221 25.03 27.41 -11.89
N LYS A 222 25.77 26.56 -11.15
CA LYS A 222 27.09 26.09 -11.59
C LYS A 222 26.98 25.19 -12.82
N ASN A 223 26.03 24.25 -12.80
CA ASN A 223 25.75 23.39 -13.95
C ASN A 223 25.14 24.22 -15.09
N GLN A 224 24.29 25.20 -14.77
CA GLN A 224 23.72 26.13 -15.74
C GLN A 224 24.72 27.13 -16.24
N ARG A 225 25.70 27.56 -15.42
CA ARG A 225 26.81 28.40 -15.84
C ARG A 225 27.83 27.62 -16.67
N GLU A 226 28.05 26.35 -16.36
CA GLU A 226 28.83 25.45 -17.23
C GLU A 226 28.07 25.17 -18.54
N TYR A 227 26.77 25.03 -18.48
CA TYR A 227 25.89 25.00 -19.65
C TYR A 227 25.89 26.33 -20.41
N ILE A 228 25.76 27.48 -19.72
CA ILE A 228 25.81 28.81 -20.33
C ILE A 228 27.22 29.12 -20.88
N LEU A 229 28.31 28.70 -20.21
CA LEU A 229 29.65 28.82 -20.74
C LEU A 229 29.86 27.89 -21.94
N ARG A 230 29.25 26.73 -21.95
CA ARG A 230 29.20 25.84 -23.14
C ARG A 230 28.34 26.47 -24.24
N GLU A 231 27.23 27.13 -23.85
CA GLU A 231 26.36 27.85 -24.77
C GLU A 231 27.03 29.14 -25.30
N GLN A 232 27.75 29.88 -24.44
CA GLN A 232 28.56 31.02 -24.86
C GLN A 232 29.75 30.57 -25.72
N LEU A 233 30.41 29.46 -25.42
CA LEU A 233 31.38 28.82 -26.29
C LEU A 233 30.76 28.38 -27.62
N LYS A 234 29.48 27.95 -27.56
CA LYS A 234 28.71 27.61 -28.74
C LYS A 234 28.32 28.86 -29.55
N THR A 235 27.87 29.92 -28.90
CA THR A 235 27.54 31.21 -29.53
C THR A 235 28.82 31.87 -30.11
N ILE A 236 29.95 31.80 -29.40
CA ILE A 236 31.28 32.26 -29.91
C ILE A 236 31.73 31.39 -31.09
N ARG A 237 31.45 30.08 -31.06
CA ARG A 237 31.69 29.18 -32.18
C ARG A 237 30.72 29.42 -33.32
N GLU A 238 29.48 29.78 -33.06
CA GLU A 238 28.46 30.20 -34.03
C GLU A 238 28.84 31.55 -34.68
N GLU A 239 29.35 32.53 -33.92
CA GLU A 239 29.88 33.79 -34.44
C GLU A 239 31.22 33.59 -35.22
N LEU A 240 31.95 32.52 -34.92
CA LEU A 240 33.15 32.12 -35.64
C LEU A 240 32.83 31.19 -36.84
N GLY A 241 31.53 30.88 -37.07
CA GLY A 241 31.07 30.04 -38.19
C GLY A 241 31.30 28.54 -37.99
N GLU A 242 31.54 28.07 -36.74
CA GLU A 242 31.65 26.65 -36.41
C GLU A 242 30.25 26.12 -35.97
N GLU A 243 29.45 25.65 -36.92
CA GLU A 243 28.10 25.13 -36.70
C GLU A 243 28.14 23.74 -36.04
N ASN A 244 27.72 23.61 -34.76
CA ASN A 244 27.45 22.32 -34.11
C ASN A 244 26.32 21.52 -34.79
N THR A 245 25.46 22.16 -35.54
CA THR A 245 24.41 21.49 -36.34
C THR A 245 24.97 20.69 -37.50
N ALA A 246 26.12 21.08 -38.08
CA ALA A 246 26.76 20.32 -39.14
C ALA A 246 27.32 19.00 -38.59
N ASP A 247 27.95 19.04 -37.43
CA ASP A 247 28.55 17.86 -36.79
C ASP A 247 27.45 16.88 -36.34
N ASP A 248 26.36 17.37 -35.75
CA ASP A 248 25.19 16.55 -35.36
C ASP A 248 24.54 15.88 -36.58
N ILE A 249 24.38 16.62 -37.67
CA ILE A 249 23.80 16.08 -38.92
C ILE A 249 24.69 15.01 -39.54
N ASP A 250 26.00 15.21 -39.54
CA ASP A 250 26.92 14.22 -40.09
C ASP A 250 27.05 13.00 -39.18
N GLU A 251 26.94 13.19 -37.86
CA GLU A 251 26.84 12.08 -36.93
C GLU A 251 25.53 11.28 -37.13
N PHE A 252 24.37 11.95 -37.22
CA PHE A 252 23.09 11.28 -37.49
C PHE A 252 23.08 10.56 -38.84
N LYS A 253 23.69 11.11 -39.86
CA LYS A 253 23.84 10.44 -41.16
C LYS A 253 24.75 9.21 -41.06
N LYS A 254 25.81 9.27 -40.25
CA LYS A 254 26.69 8.14 -40.00
C LYS A 254 25.94 7.04 -39.27
N GLN A 255 25.23 7.39 -38.17
CA GLN A 255 24.41 6.45 -37.42
C GLN A 255 23.30 5.83 -38.30
N LEU A 256 22.67 6.62 -39.21
CA LEU A 256 21.67 6.12 -40.15
C LEU A 256 22.24 5.11 -41.15
N LYS A 257 23.47 5.28 -41.58
CA LYS A 257 24.16 4.31 -42.47
C LYS A 257 24.47 2.99 -41.77
N GLU A 258 24.85 3.07 -40.50
CA GLU A 258 25.19 1.92 -39.65
C GLU A 258 23.92 1.24 -39.10
N LEU A 259 22.77 1.93 -39.16
CA LEU A 259 21.51 1.45 -38.62
C LEU A 259 21.00 0.22 -39.39
N ASP A 260 20.75 -0.87 -38.66
CA ASP A 260 20.09 -2.05 -39.21
C ASP A 260 18.57 -1.86 -39.16
N ALA A 261 18.01 -1.36 -40.27
CA ALA A 261 16.60 -1.07 -40.42
C ALA A 261 16.18 -1.23 -41.88
N SER A 262 14.87 -1.37 -42.13
CA SER A 262 14.31 -1.43 -43.49
C SER A 262 14.52 -0.12 -44.24
N ASP A 263 14.51 -0.19 -45.59
CA ASP A 263 14.68 0.99 -46.40
C ASP A 263 13.58 2.05 -46.18
N GLU A 264 12.36 1.64 -45.84
CA GLU A 264 11.25 2.54 -45.52
C GLU A 264 11.54 3.34 -44.23
N VAL A 265 12.07 2.68 -43.21
CA VAL A 265 12.45 3.30 -41.93
C VAL A 265 13.61 4.28 -42.16
N LYS A 266 14.65 3.86 -42.92
CA LYS A 266 15.80 4.70 -43.25
C LYS A 266 15.38 5.94 -44.06
N GLU A 267 14.46 5.80 -44.98
CA GLU A 267 13.93 6.92 -45.78
C GLU A 267 13.19 7.94 -44.88
N LYS A 268 12.32 7.46 -43.97
CA LYS A 268 11.62 8.34 -43.02
C LYS A 268 12.60 9.08 -42.10
N ILE A 269 13.57 8.39 -41.54
CA ILE A 269 14.60 9.02 -40.70
C ILE A 269 15.43 10.02 -41.49
N SER A 270 15.80 9.70 -42.74
CA SER A 270 16.54 10.61 -43.61
C SER A 270 15.75 11.90 -43.91
N LYS A 271 14.43 11.80 -44.12
CA LYS A 271 13.56 12.97 -44.27
C LYS A 271 13.56 13.84 -42.99
N GLU A 272 13.49 13.23 -41.82
CA GLU A 272 13.53 13.96 -40.56
C GLU A 272 14.90 14.60 -40.29
N ILE A 273 16.02 13.95 -40.64
CA ILE A 273 17.36 14.55 -40.62
C ILE A 273 17.44 15.75 -41.58
N SER A 274 16.85 15.63 -42.77
CA SER A 274 16.82 16.72 -43.73
C SER A 274 15.95 17.89 -43.25
N ARG A 275 14.88 17.61 -42.51
CA ARG A 275 14.04 18.62 -41.86
C ARG A 275 14.81 19.32 -40.72
N PHE A 276 15.54 18.57 -39.91
CA PHE A 276 16.41 19.11 -38.85
C PHE A 276 17.48 20.05 -39.43
N LYS A 277 18.05 19.71 -40.59
CA LYS A 277 19.03 20.55 -41.31
C LYS A 277 18.47 21.92 -41.69
N GLY A 278 17.16 22.01 -41.96
CA GLY A 278 16.47 23.27 -42.35
C GLY A 278 16.02 24.13 -41.16
N MET A 279 16.18 23.66 -39.92
CA MET A 279 15.77 24.36 -38.70
C MET A 279 16.88 25.26 -38.19
N ALA A 280 16.52 26.43 -37.63
CA ALA A 280 17.48 27.27 -36.95
C ALA A 280 17.93 26.61 -35.64
N ALA A 281 19.21 26.52 -35.38
CA ALA A 281 19.79 25.85 -34.20
C ALA A 281 19.25 26.40 -32.85
N SER A 282 18.87 27.67 -32.80
CA SER A 282 18.31 28.33 -31.62
C SER A 282 16.80 28.09 -31.42
N ALA A 283 16.12 27.42 -32.32
CA ALA A 283 14.69 27.18 -32.21
C ALA A 283 14.40 26.05 -31.20
N ALA A 284 13.44 26.24 -30.30
CA ALA A 284 12.99 25.21 -29.37
C ALA A 284 12.57 23.92 -30.10
N GLU A 285 12.05 24.03 -31.32
CA GLU A 285 11.72 22.92 -32.21
C GLU A 285 12.93 22.07 -32.60
N ALA A 286 14.12 22.69 -32.77
CA ALA A 286 15.34 21.97 -33.11
C ALA A 286 15.78 21.04 -31.95
N THR A 287 15.64 21.46 -30.69
CA THR A 287 15.92 20.62 -29.54
C THR A 287 14.98 19.42 -29.45
N VAL A 288 13.69 19.63 -29.72
CA VAL A 288 12.68 18.55 -29.77
C VAL A 288 13.01 17.57 -30.90
N GLN A 289 13.33 18.09 -32.09
CA GLN A 289 13.68 17.28 -33.26
C GLN A 289 14.98 16.49 -33.06
N ARG A 290 15.97 17.08 -32.39
CA ARG A 290 17.19 16.39 -31.99
C ARG A 290 16.90 15.19 -31.08
N GLY A 291 16.13 15.40 -29.99
CA GLY A 291 15.73 14.32 -29.07
C GLY A 291 14.93 13.22 -29.77
N TYR A 292 14.11 13.60 -30.74
CA TYR A 292 13.40 12.65 -31.59
C TYR A 292 14.36 11.80 -32.42
N LEU A 293 15.32 12.42 -33.12
CA LEU A 293 16.32 11.72 -33.95
C LEU A 293 17.21 10.81 -33.12
N GLU A 294 17.67 11.28 -31.96
CA GLU A 294 18.44 10.46 -30.99
C GLU A 294 17.64 9.24 -30.52
N THR A 295 16.32 9.40 -30.34
CA THR A 295 15.46 8.29 -29.93
C THR A 295 15.28 7.28 -31.04
N VAL A 296 14.93 7.73 -32.25
CA VAL A 296 14.62 6.86 -33.39
C VAL A 296 15.87 6.14 -33.91
N LEU A 297 17.05 6.79 -33.89
CA LEU A 297 18.33 6.17 -34.27
C LEU A 297 18.83 5.16 -33.23
N ALA A 298 18.44 5.32 -31.95
CA ALA A 298 18.79 4.38 -30.88
C ALA A 298 17.88 3.14 -30.82
N LEU A 299 16.77 3.11 -31.57
CA LEU A 299 15.87 1.97 -31.59
C LEU A 299 16.50 0.77 -32.34
N PRO A 300 16.32 -0.45 -31.82
CA PRO A 300 16.86 -1.67 -32.44
C PRO A 300 15.87 -2.21 -33.52
N TRP A 301 15.79 -1.56 -34.67
CA TRP A 301 14.80 -1.88 -35.70
C TRP A 301 14.82 -3.34 -36.16
N ASN A 302 15.99 -3.86 -36.56
CA ASN A 302 16.17 -5.26 -37.02
C ASN A 302 17.20 -6.01 -36.16
N LYS A 303 17.86 -5.33 -35.21
CA LYS A 303 18.92 -5.94 -34.41
C LYS A 303 18.32 -6.96 -33.45
N LYS A 304 18.68 -8.24 -33.61
CA LYS A 304 18.20 -9.35 -32.79
C LYS A 304 19.29 -9.93 -31.92
N SER A 305 18.92 -10.50 -30.78
CA SER A 305 19.73 -11.44 -30.02
C SER A 305 19.60 -12.83 -30.63
N GLU A 306 20.67 -13.63 -30.54
CA GLU A 306 20.58 -15.06 -30.88
C GLU A 306 19.88 -15.78 -29.76
N ASP A 307 18.70 -16.34 -30.04
CA ASP A 307 17.91 -17.09 -29.10
C ASP A 307 18.55 -18.48 -28.87
N SER A 308 18.62 -18.92 -27.62
CA SER A 308 19.02 -20.30 -27.30
C SER A 308 17.78 -21.21 -27.38
N GLU A 309 17.92 -22.31 -28.07
CA GLU A 309 16.91 -23.38 -28.15
C GLU A 309 17.31 -24.62 -27.33
N ASP A 310 18.27 -24.48 -26.43
CA ASP A 310 18.75 -25.57 -25.58
C ASP A 310 17.82 -25.75 -24.37
N LEU A 311 16.94 -26.76 -24.45
CA LEU A 311 16.00 -27.09 -23.40
C LEU A 311 16.67 -27.68 -22.15
N GLU A 312 17.81 -28.36 -22.27
CA GLU A 312 18.53 -28.88 -21.11
C GLU A 312 19.13 -27.75 -20.29
N ASN A 313 19.75 -26.78 -20.98
CA ASN A 313 20.25 -25.57 -20.33
C ASN A 313 19.12 -24.75 -19.72
N ALA A 314 17.96 -24.65 -20.41
CA ALA A 314 16.80 -23.95 -19.89
C ALA A 314 16.28 -24.58 -18.57
N TRP A 315 16.18 -25.91 -18.51
CA TRP A 315 15.83 -26.62 -17.29
C TRP A 315 16.82 -26.32 -16.16
N LYS A 316 18.12 -26.38 -16.46
CA LYS A 316 19.18 -26.11 -15.48
C LYS A 316 19.09 -24.71 -14.89
N VAL A 317 18.90 -23.68 -15.73
CA VAL A 317 18.75 -22.27 -15.30
C VAL A 317 17.53 -22.11 -14.40
N LEU A 318 16.41 -22.74 -14.76
CA LEU A 318 15.18 -22.70 -13.94
C LEU A 318 15.37 -23.44 -12.61
N GLU A 319 16.11 -24.55 -12.60
CA GLU A 319 16.33 -25.35 -11.39
C GLU A 319 17.31 -24.66 -10.43
N GLU A 320 18.38 -24.06 -10.95
CA GLU A 320 19.33 -23.28 -10.16
C GLU A 320 18.75 -21.97 -9.63
N GLY A 321 17.84 -21.34 -10.38
CA GLY A 321 17.23 -20.05 -10.01
C GLY A 321 16.05 -20.15 -9.04
N HIS A 322 15.38 -21.29 -8.99
CA HIS A 322 14.11 -21.43 -8.26
C HIS A 322 14.01 -22.81 -7.59
N TYR A 323 13.87 -22.81 -6.27
CA TYR A 323 13.60 -24.03 -5.54
C TYR A 323 12.12 -24.44 -5.67
N GLY A 324 11.83 -25.71 -5.83
CA GLY A 324 10.45 -26.21 -5.97
C GLY A 324 9.79 -25.81 -7.28
N LEU A 325 8.51 -25.46 -7.25
CA LEU A 325 7.70 -25.01 -8.38
C LEU A 325 7.74 -25.96 -9.60
N LYS A 326 7.70 -27.28 -9.36
CA LYS A 326 7.92 -28.31 -10.40
C LYS A 326 6.94 -28.17 -11.55
N GLU A 327 5.64 -28.08 -11.28
CA GLU A 327 4.60 -27.92 -12.31
C GLU A 327 4.79 -26.64 -13.14
N VAL A 328 5.17 -25.54 -12.49
CA VAL A 328 5.45 -24.27 -13.15
C VAL A 328 6.64 -24.40 -14.11
N LYS A 329 7.70 -25.07 -13.67
CA LYS A 329 8.89 -25.33 -14.50
C LYS A 329 8.55 -26.25 -15.68
N GLU A 330 7.79 -27.31 -15.45
CA GLU A 330 7.34 -28.23 -16.50
C GLU A 330 6.53 -27.50 -17.57
N ARG A 331 5.53 -26.69 -17.16
CA ARG A 331 4.75 -25.87 -18.11
C ARG A 331 5.58 -24.84 -18.87
N ILE A 332 6.57 -24.22 -18.22
CA ILE A 332 7.51 -23.34 -18.91
C ILE A 332 8.30 -24.12 -19.95
N MET A 333 8.76 -25.33 -19.63
CA MET A 333 9.48 -26.18 -20.58
C MET A 333 8.61 -26.61 -21.76
N GLU A 334 7.33 -26.94 -21.52
CA GLU A 334 6.36 -27.23 -22.59
C GLU A 334 6.18 -26.01 -23.51
N PHE A 335 6.03 -24.82 -22.93
CA PHE A 335 5.94 -23.57 -23.67
C PHE A 335 7.19 -23.34 -24.54
N LEU A 336 8.39 -23.54 -23.98
CA LEU A 336 9.65 -23.40 -24.71
C LEU A 336 9.79 -24.44 -25.82
N ALA A 337 9.35 -25.69 -25.59
CA ALA A 337 9.35 -26.75 -26.57
C ALA A 337 8.43 -26.48 -27.75
N VAL A 338 7.19 -26.00 -27.48
CA VAL A 338 6.24 -25.58 -28.53
C VAL A 338 6.82 -24.44 -29.36
N ARG A 339 7.43 -23.44 -28.69
CA ARG A 339 8.06 -22.32 -29.37
C ARG A 339 9.20 -22.76 -30.29
N LYS A 340 10.03 -23.71 -29.85
CA LYS A 340 11.11 -24.31 -30.65
C LYS A 340 10.56 -25.02 -31.90
N LEU A 341 9.44 -25.74 -31.78
CA LEU A 341 8.83 -26.47 -32.91
C LEU A 341 8.15 -25.55 -33.91
N THR A 342 7.54 -24.45 -33.44
CA THR A 342 6.73 -23.59 -34.31
C THR A 342 7.54 -22.55 -35.07
N HIS A 343 8.79 -22.26 -34.68
CA HIS A 343 9.70 -21.26 -35.26
C HIS A 343 9.06 -19.88 -35.57
N LYS A 344 7.86 -19.61 -35.11
CA LYS A 344 7.10 -18.37 -35.36
C LYS A 344 6.40 -17.88 -34.07
N GLY A 345 6.54 -16.62 -33.83
CA GLY A 345 6.11 -15.90 -32.63
C GLY A 345 4.60 -15.84 -32.28
N LYS A 346 3.79 -16.83 -32.69
CA LYS A 346 2.38 -16.96 -32.27
C LYS A 346 2.24 -17.81 -31.00
N SER A 347 3.13 -17.63 -30.04
CA SER A 347 2.96 -18.27 -28.73
C SER A 347 1.99 -17.45 -27.89
N PRO A 348 1.12 -18.09 -27.09
CA PRO A 348 0.28 -17.37 -26.14
C PRO A 348 1.16 -16.61 -25.14
N ILE A 349 0.61 -15.54 -24.58
CA ILE A 349 1.33 -14.71 -23.60
C ILE A 349 1.30 -15.42 -22.25
N LEU A 350 2.46 -15.73 -21.72
CA LEU A 350 2.57 -16.38 -20.43
C LEU A 350 2.25 -15.39 -19.31
N CYS A 351 1.15 -15.60 -18.60
CA CYS A 351 0.76 -14.78 -17.45
C CYS A 351 0.94 -15.54 -16.15
N LEU A 352 1.90 -15.09 -15.34
CA LEU A 352 2.23 -15.66 -14.03
C LEU A 352 1.34 -15.01 -12.96
N VAL A 353 0.41 -15.79 -12.39
CA VAL A 353 -0.55 -15.31 -11.41
C VAL A 353 -0.29 -15.92 -10.05
N GLY A 354 -0.38 -15.13 -8.98
CA GLY A 354 -0.22 -15.67 -7.62
C GLY A 354 0.11 -14.60 -6.59
N PRO A 355 0.25 -14.97 -5.32
CA PRO A 355 0.52 -14.03 -4.24
C PRO A 355 1.80 -13.22 -4.44
N PRO A 356 1.90 -12.04 -3.82
CA PRO A 356 3.12 -11.25 -3.89
C PRO A 356 4.31 -11.96 -3.22
N GLY A 357 5.49 -11.85 -3.84
CA GLY A 357 6.72 -12.44 -3.31
C GLY A 357 6.95 -13.92 -3.62
N THR A 358 6.16 -14.52 -4.50
CA THR A 358 6.32 -15.93 -4.95
C THR A 358 7.26 -16.10 -6.14
N GLY A 359 8.03 -15.05 -6.48
CA GLY A 359 9.08 -15.18 -7.51
C GLY A 359 8.62 -14.97 -8.95
N LYS A 360 7.39 -14.53 -9.22
CA LYS A 360 6.87 -14.29 -10.58
C LYS A 360 7.83 -13.54 -11.50
N THR A 361 8.30 -12.38 -11.04
CA THR A 361 9.23 -11.53 -11.79
C THR A 361 10.61 -12.19 -11.98
N SER A 362 11.09 -12.99 -11.01
CA SER A 362 12.36 -13.71 -11.13
C SER A 362 12.25 -14.88 -12.09
N ILE A 363 11.11 -15.61 -12.10
CA ILE A 363 10.85 -16.67 -13.08
C ILE A 363 10.90 -16.12 -14.51
N ALA A 364 10.23 -15.01 -14.79
CA ALA A 364 10.27 -14.38 -16.10
C ALA A 364 11.70 -13.99 -16.52
N ARG A 365 12.53 -13.53 -15.56
CA ARG A 365 13.95 -13.26 -15.81
C ARG A 365 14.72 -14.53 -16.14
N SER A 366 14.52 -15.62 -15.38
CA SER A 366 15.17 -16.90 -15.64
C SER A 366 14.74 -17.49 -16.99
N VAL A 367 13.51 -17.29 -17.42
CA VAL A 367 13.06 -17.67 -18.78
C VAL A 367 13.83 -16.87 -19.85
N ALA A 368 14.01 -15.56 -19.63
CA ALA A 368 14.81 -14.76 -20.57
C ALA A 368 16.27 -15.22 -20.62
N GLU A 369 16.88 -15.52 -19.48
CA GLU A 369 18.23 -16.03 -19.37
C GLU A 369 18.38 -17.39 -20.05
N ALA A 370 17.44 -18.32 -19.80
CA ALA A 370 17.38 -19.63 -20.41
C ALA A 370 17.34 -19.58 -21.96
N MET A 371 16.63 -18.59 -22.48
CA MET A 371 16.51 -18.35 -23.93
C MET A 371 17.60 -17.42 -24.50
N ASN A 372 18.55 -16.97 -23.69
CA ASN A 372 19.54 -15.97 -24.08
C ASN A 372 18.94 -14.65 -24.62
N LYS A 373 17.73 -14.30 -24.16
CA LYS A 373 17.02 -13.06 -24.53
C LYS A 373 17.39 -11.92 -23.61
N LYS A 374 17.44 -10.72 -24.16
CA LYS A 374 17.50 -9.50 -23.33
C LYS A 374 16.19 -9.35 -22.57
N TYR A 375 16.29 -9.05 -21.29
CA TYR A 375 15.15 -8.90 -20.40
C TYR A 375 14.87 -7.43 -20.09
N VAL A 376 13.62 -7.00 -20.28
CA VAL A 376 13.15 -5.68 -19.85
C VAL A 376 11.84 -5.82 -19.11
N ARG A 377 11.61 -4.92 -18.13
CA ARG A 377 10.43 -4.95 -17.28
C ARG A 377 9.67 -3.63 -17.40
N ILE A 378 8.39 -3.72 -17.69
CA ILE A 378 7.46 -2.60 -17.73
C ILE A 378 6.48 -2.75 -16.56
N CYS A 379 6.54 -1.84 -15.58
CA CYS A 379 5.60 -1.84 -14.46
C CYS A 379 4.33 -1.11 -14.90
N LEU A 380 3.21 -1.84 -14.90
CA LEU A 380 1.89 -1.30 -15.27
C LEU A 380 1.08 -0.82 -14.05
N GLY A 381 1.56 -1.11 -12.84
CA GLY A 381 0.91 -0.64 -11.61
C GLY A 381 0.88 0.89 -11.53
N GLY A 382 -0.32 1.46 -11.58
CA GLY A 382 -0.53 2.92 -11.51
C GLY A 382 -0.57 3.63 -12.87
N VAL A 383 -0.40 2.92 -13.98
CA VAL A 383 -0.61 3.47 -15.33
C VAL A 383 -2.10 3.72 -15.57
N ARG A 384 -2.45 4.94 -15.96
CA ARG A 384 -3.85 5.36 -16.13
C ARG A 384 -4.13 5.96 -17.51
N ASP A 385 -3.09 6.40 -18.21
CA ASP A 385 -3.20 7.08 -19.49
C ASP A 385 -2.66 6.17 -20.61
N GLU A 386 -3.44 6.01 -21.67
CA GLU A 386 -3.03 5.30 -22.90
C GLU A 386 -1.72 5.86 -23.47
N ALA A 387 -1.51 7.17 -23.32
CA ALA A 387 -0.30 7.84 -23.80
C ALA A 387 0.98 7.35 -23.08
N GLU A 388 0.90 6.77 -21.88
CA GLU A 388 2.05 6.14 -21.26
C GLU A 388 2.51 4.88 -22.01
N ILE A 389 1.58 4.16 -22.67
CA ILE A 389 1.91 2.96 -23.47
C ILE A 389 2.33 3.34 -24.88
N ARG A 390 1.56 4.22 -25.55
CA ARG A 390 1.70 4.60 -26.96
C ARG A 390 2.50 5.88 -27.18
N GLY A 391 2.96 6.57 -26.13
CA GLY A 391 3.64 7.84 -26.26
C GLY A 391 2.74 9.04 -26.54
N HIS A 392 3.31 10.22 -26.43
CA HIS A 392 2.66 11.49 -26.73
C HIS A 392 3.09 11.96 -28.12
N ARG A 393 2.19 12.62 -28.85
CA ARG A 393 2.54 13.19 -30.17
C ARG A 393 3.71 14.14 -30.03
N LYS A 394 4.74 13.98 -30.86
CA LYS A 394 6.00 14.75 -30.84
C LYS A 394 5.85 16.27 -30.92
N THR A 395 4.68 16.76 -31.32
CA THR A 395 4.38 18.19 -31.43
C THR A 395 4.11 18.87 -30.08
N TYR A 396 3.92 18.12 -29.02
CA TYR A 396 3.68 18.69 -27.68
C TYR A 396 4.99 18.92 -26.94
N VAL A 397 5.07 20.04 -26.20
CA VAL A 397 6.22 20.31 -25.33
C VAL A 397 6.24 19.26 -24.21
N GLY A 398 7.37 18.56 -24.08
CA GLY A 398 7.51 17.47 -23.11
C GLY A 398 7.02 16.11 -23.61
N ALA A 399 6.74 15.97 -24.90
CA ALA A 399 6.39 14.68 -25.49
C ALA A 399 7.50 13.63 -25.28
N MET A 400 7.08 12.43 -24.95
CA MET A 400 7.98 11.28 -24.70
C MET A 400 7.44 10.05 -25.44
N PRO A 401 8.33 9.13 -25.86
CA PRO A 401 7.92 7.83 -26.39
C PRO A 401 7.19 7.01 -25.34
N GLY A 402 6.35 6.10 -25.78
CA GLY A 402 5.64 5.17 -24.91
C GLY A 402 6.57 4.18 -24.22
N ARG A 403 6.09 3.59 -23.13
CA ARG A 403 6.88 2.63 -22.33
C ARG A 403 7.33 1.41 -23.13
N ILE A 404 6.58 0.97 -24.13
CA ILE A 404 6.96 -0.14 -25.02
C ILE A 404 8.20 0.25 -25.83
N THR A 405 8.19 1.42 -26.45
CA THR A 405 9.30 1.94 -27.22
C THR A 405 10.55 2.21 -26.37
N VAL A 406 10.35 2.75 -25.16
CA VAL A 406 11.45 2.94 -24.20
C VAL A 406 12.07 1.60 -23.82
N ALA A 407 11.24 0.59 -23.56
CA ALA A 407 11.72 -0.75 -23.21
C ALA A 407 12.50 -1.42 -24.36
N LEU A 408 12.06 -1.23 -25.62
CA LEU A 408 12.84 -1.69 -26.79
C LEU A 408 14.20 -1.01 -26.88
N LYS A 409 14.23 0.30 -26.65
CA LYS A 409 15.48 1.07 -26.63
C LYS A 409 16.44 0.57 -25.54
N GLU A 410 15.93 0.31 -24.34
CA GLU A 410 16.71 -0.23 -23.21
C GLU A 410 17.21 -1.65 -23.49
N ALA A 411 16.40 -2.49 -24.11
CA ALA A 411 16.80 -3.84 -24.51
C ALA A 411 17.94 -3.83 -25.53
N GLY A 412 17.95 -2.86 -26.44
CA GLY A 412 18.92 -2.75 -27.55
C GLY A 412 18.80 -3.86 -28.59
N VAL A 413 17.70 -4.63 -28.57
CA VAL A 413 17.34 -5.69 -29.52
C VAL A 413 15.84 -5.66 -29.82
N SER A 414 15.42 -6.13 -30.99
CA SER A 414 14.01 -6.15 -31.42
C SER A 414 13.23 -7.37 -30.90
N ASN A 415 13.91 -8.38 -30.38
CA ASN A 415 13.33 -9.64 -29.88
C ASN A 415 13.55 -9.89 -28.37
N PRO A 416 13.42 -8.89 -27.50
CA PRO A 416 13.60 -9.09 -26.06
C PRO A 416 12.47 -9.92 -25.44
N LEU A 417 12.65 -10.35 -24.19
CA LEU A 417 11.55 -10.70 -23.31
C LEU A 417 11.10 -9.45 -22.59
N MET A 418 9.84 -9.02 -22.82
CA MET A 418 9.20 -7.92 -22.12
C MET A 418 8.25 -8.44 -21.06
N LEU A 419 8.55 -8.13 -19.81
CA LEU A 419 7.67 -8.44 -18.70
C LEU A 419 6.73 -7.26 -18.40
N LEU A 420 5.43 -7.50 -18.57
CA LEU A 420 4.36 -6.61 -18.16
C LEU A 420 3.98 -6.90 -16.71
N ASP A 421 4.55 -6.16 -15.78
CA ASP A 421 4.41 -6.45 -14.36
C ASP A 421 3.21 -5.71 -13.76
N GLU A 422 2.46 -6.42 -12.88
CA GLU A 422 1.24 -5.92 -12.22
C GLU A 422 0.12 -5.52 -13.19
N ILE A 423 -0.18 -6.37 -14.18
CA ILE A 423 -1.21 -6.11 -15.20
C ILE A 423 -2.64 -6.03 -14.60
N ASP A 424 -2.86 -6.67 -13.46
CA ASP A 424 -4.09 -6.63 -12.68
C ASP A 424 -4.38 -5.26 -12.05
N LYS A 425 -3.41 -4.36 -12.04
CA LYS A 425 -3.55 -3.00 -11.47
C LYS A 425 -3.74 -1.92 -12.54
N THR A 426 -3.98 -2.31 -13.77
CA THR A 426 -4.35 -1.37 -14.83
C THR A 426 -5.79 -0.90 -14.61
N SER A 427 -6.01 0.40 -14.59
CA SER A 427 -7.36 0.98 -14.46
C SER A 427 -7.75 1.73 -15.72
N SER A 428 -9.02 1.64 -16.10
CA SER A 428 -9.61 2.49 -17.13
C SER A 428 -10.18 3.74 -16.47
N ASP A 429 -9.65 4.91 -16.80
CA ASP A 429 -10.16 6.20 -16.38
C ASP A 429 -10.73 6.98 -17.58
N TYR A 430 -11.44 8.07 -17.32
CA TYR A 430 -12.02 8.99 -18.33
C TYR A 430 -11.00 9.54 -19.37
N LYS A 431 -9.70 9.31 -19.19
CA LYS A 431 -8.61 9.83 -20.05
C LYS A 431 -8.08 8.83 -21.07
N GLY A 432 -8.56 7.60 -21.09
CA GLY A 432 -8.13 6.59 -22.04
C GLY A 432 -8.25 5.17 -21.49
N ASP A 433 -8.30 4.20 -22.40
CA ASP A 433 -8.34 2.78 -22.04
C ASP A 433 -6.96 2.16 -22.25
N THR A 434 -6.19 2.07 -21.15
CA THR A 434 -4.88 1.41 -21.14
C THR A 434 -4.96 -0.02 -21.64
N SER A 435 -6.09 -0.70 -21.41
CA SER A 435 -6.32 -2.08 -21.87
C SER A 435 -6.42 -2.16 -23.38
N ALA A 436 -7.04 -1.17 -24.03
CA ALA A 436 -7.12 -1.11 -25.48
C ALA A 436 -5.74 -0.91 -26.13
N ALA A 437 -4.88 -0.08 -25.53
CA ALA A 437 -3.50 0.09 -25.98
C ALA A 437 -2.69 -1.20 -25.84
N LEU A 438 -2.85 -1.90 -24.72
CA LEU A 438 -2.18 -3.20 -24.48
C LEU A 438 -2.69 -4.28 -25.43
N LEU A 439 -3.97 -4.27 -25.81
CA LEU A 439 -4.50 -5.21 -26.78
C LEU A 439 -3.81 -5.10 -28.14
N GLU A 440 -3.53 -3.90 -28.63
CA GLU A 440 -2.77 -3.70 -29.87
C GLU A 440 -1.34 -4.24 -29.77
N VAL A 441 -0.69 -4.02 -28.62
CA VAL A 441 0.68 -4.51 -28.36
C VAL A 441 0.72 -6.04 -28.30
N LEU A 442 -0.29 -6.65 -27.72
CA LEU A 442 -0.33 -8.08 -27.41
C LEU A 442 -1.01 -8.92 -28.51
N ASP A 443 -1.72 -8.29 -29.43
CA ASP A 443 -2.40 -8.99 -30.53
C ASP A 443 -1.41 -9.35 -31.65
N PRO A 444 -1.15 -10.63 -31.93
CA PRO A 444 -0.23 -11.05 -33.00
C PRO A 444 -0.63 -10.58 -34.40
N GLU A 445 -1.89 -10.18 -34.61
CA GLU A 445 -2.35 -9.64 -35.90
C GLU A 445 -2.03 -8.16 -36.06
N GLN A 446 -1.90 -7.42 -34.99
CA GLN A 446 -1.71 -5.97 -34.95
C GLN A 446 -0.30 -5.55 -34.55
N ASN A 447 0.36 -6.32 -33.67
CA ASN A 447 1.64 -5.95 -33.08
C ASN A 447 2.82 -5.83 -34.06
N SER A 448 2.72 -6.41 -35.24
CA SER A 448 3.73 -6.24 -36.31
C SER A 448 3.79 -4.82 -36.88
N LYS A 449 2.78 -4.00 -36.57
CA LYS A 449 2.68 -2.61 -37.02
C LYS A 449 2.34 -1.66 -35.88
N PHE A 450 2.84 -1.95 -34.70
CA PHE A 450 2.63 -1.10 -33.53
C PHE A 450 3.09 0.33 -33.79
N ASN A 451 2.22 1.29 -33.53
CA ASN A 451 2.47 2.70 -33.83
C ASN A 451 2.53 3.53 -32.53
N ASP A 452 3.75 3.86 -32.14
CA ASP A 452 4.00 4.82 -31.06
C ASP A 452 3.74 6.25 -31.59
N HIS A 453 2.93 7.03 -30.87
CA HIS A 453 2.56 8.39 -31.29
C HIS A 453 3.74 9.38 -31.30
N TYR A 454 4.80 9.12 -30.54
CA TYR A 454 6.01 9.92 -30.56
C TYR A 454 6.89 9.56 -31.76
N VAL A 455 7.09 8.26 -31.98
CA VAL A 455 7.99 7.77 -33.03
C VAL A 455 7.36 7.91 -34.43
N GLU A 456 6.04 7.73 -34.56
CA GLU A 456 5.28 7.80 -35.83
C GLU A 456 5.81 6.89 -36.96
N ILE A 457 6.67 5.94 -36.61
CA ILE A 457 7.17 4.89 -37.51
C ILE A 457 6.72 3.56 -36.93
N PRO A 458 6.02 2.71 -37.70
CA PRO A 458 5.59 1.41 -37.21
C PRO A 458 6.76 0.57 -36.73
N GLN A 459 6.60 -0.03 -35.57
CA GLN A 459 7.57 -0.93 -34.93
C GLN A 459 7.02 -2.35 -35.00
N ASP A 460 7.86 -3.31 -35.36
CA ASP A 460 7.48 -4.72 -35.36
C ASP A 460 7.76 -5.35 -34.00
N LEU A 461 6.69 -5.69 -33.28
CA LEU A 461 6.75 -6.37 -31.98
C LEU A 461 6.50 -7.88 -32.08
N SER A 462 6.37 -8.43 -33.30
CA SER A 462 5.98 -9.85 -33.50
C SER A 462 6.98 -10.85 -32.94
N GLU A 463 8.25 -10.46 -32.78
CA GLU A 463 9.31 -11.31 -32.22
C GLU A 463 9.61 -11.02 -30.74
N VAL A 464 8.95 -10.04 -30.16
CA VAL A 464 9.01 -9.75 -28.74
C VAL A 464 8.31 -10.88 -27.99
N LEU A 465 8.97 -11.45 -27.00
CA LEU A 465 8.35 -12.41 -26.10
C LEU A 465 7.70 -11.64 -24.93
N PHE A 466 6.38 -11.50 -25.01
CA PHE A 466 5.63 -10.91 -23.91
C PHE A 466 5.35 -11.92 -22.82
N SER A 467 5.55 -11.51 -21.59
CA SER A 467 5.11 -12.23 -20.39
C SER A 467 4.43 -11.23 -19.48
N ALA A 468 3.47 -11.68 -18.67
CA ALA A 468 2.76 -10.82 -17.73
C ALA A 468 2.83 -11.39 -16.30
N THR A 469 2.68 -10.51 -15.31
CA THR A 469 2.45 -10.93 -13.93
C THR A 469 1.19 -10.28 -13.38
N ALA A 470 0.47 -11.01 -12.55
CA ALA A 470 -0.66 -10.52 -11.79
C ALA A 470 -0.67 -11.11 -10.39
N ASN A 471 -1.31 -10.42 -9.46
CA ASN A 471 -1.57 -10.99 -8.14
C ASN A 471 -2.93 -11.66 -8.09
N ASP A 472 -3.90 -11.16 -8.86
CA ASP A 472 -5.25 -11.67 -8.94
C ASP A 472 -5.74 -11.67 -10.40
N VAL A 473 -6.35 -12.79 -10.82
CA VAL A 473 -6.95 -12.95 -12.15
C VAL A 473 -8.14 -12.00 -12.34
N GLN A 474 -8.91 -11.75 -11.27
CA GLN A 474 -10.12 -10.93 -11.34
C GLN A 474 -9.83 -9.47 -11.70
N GLY A 475 -8.63 -8.98 -11.38
CA GLY A 475 -8.18 -7.64 -11.73
C GLY A 475 -7.79 -7.47 -13.20
N ILE A 476 -7.65 -8.56 -13.97
CA ILE A 476 -7.23 -8.50 -15.37
C ILE A 476 -8.48 -8.32 -16.26
N PRO A 477 -8.49 -7.33 -17.16
CA PRO A 477 -9.57 -7.17 -18.12
C PRO A 477 -9.78 -8.40 -19.01
N ARG A 478 -11.02 -8.85 -19.16
CA ARG A 478 -11.37 -10.07 -19.94
C ARG A 478 -10.74 -10.13 -21.33
N PRO A 479 -10.74 -9.05 -22.15
CA PRO A 479 -10.13 -9.11 -23.48
C PRO A 479 -8.61 -9.40 -23.47
N LEU A 480 -7.91 -9.04 -22.39
CA LEU A 480 -6.49 -9.39 -22.22
C LEU A 480 -6.34 -10.84 -21.76
N LEU A 481 -7.22 -11.29 -20.85
CA LEU A 481 -7.25 -12.67 -20.37
C LEU A 481 -7.39 -13.70 -21.51
N ASP A 482 -8.24 -13.42 -22.49
CA ASP A 482 -8.49 -14.33 -23.64
C ASP A 482 -7.23 -14.56 -24.51
N ARG A 483 -6.19 -13.73 -24.36
CA ARG A 483 -4.91 -13.82 -25.09
C ARG A 483 -3.77 -14.38 -24.24
N MET A 484 -4.04 -14.69 -22.97
CA MET A 484 -3.03 -15.11 -22.02
C MET A 484 -3.22 -16.56 -21.64
N GLU A 485 -2.10 -17.26 -21.51
CA GLU A 485 -2.04 -18.55 -20.86
C GLU A 485 -1.72 -18.30 -19.37
N LEU A 486 -2.72 -18.60 -18.54
CA LEU A 486 -2.58 -18.42 -17.10
C LEU A 486 -1.77 -19.54 -16.47
N MET A 487 -0.77 -19.14 -15.71
CA MET A 487 0.05 -20.06 -14.92
C MET A 487 -0.01 -19.63 -13.46
N GLU A 488 -0.65 -20.42 -12.64
CA GLU A 488 -0.76 -20.16 -11.21
C GLU A 488 0.54 -20.49 -10.49
N ILE A 489 1.03 -19.53 -9.72
CA ILE A 489 2.21 -19.68 -8.86
C ILE A 489 1.72 -19.70 -7.42
N PRO A 490 1.68 -20.86 -6.79
CA PRO A 490 1.19 -20.98 -5.42
C PRO A 490 2.13 -20.36 -4.40
N GLY A 491 1.66 -20.21 -3.17
CA GLY A 491 2.48 -19.86 -2.03
C GLY A 491 3.48 -20.97 -1.68
N TYR A 492 4.57 -20.60 -1.04
CA TYR A 492 5.62 -21.52 -0.60
C TYR A 492 5.30 -22.19 0.73
N THR A 493 5.66 -23.46 0.86
CA THR A 493 5.69 -24.19 2.13
C THR A 493 6.81 -23.68 3.04
N GLU A 494 6.81 -24.06 4.33
CA GLU A 494 7.89 -23.72 5.25
C GLU A 494 9.24 -24.25 4.78
N ASN A 495 9.27 -25.50 4.32
CA ASN A 495 10.47 -26.14 3.81
C ASN A 495 11.00 -25.42 2.55
N GLU A 496 10.12 -25.08 1.59
CA GLU A 496 10.51 -24.30 0.42
C GLU A 496 11.08 -22.93 0.82
N LYS A 497 10.43 -22.23 1.79
CA LYS A 497 10.94 -20.96 2.31
C LYS A 497 12.30 -21.09 2.99
N GLU A 498 12.54 -22.18 3.72
CA GLU A 498 13.85 -22.46 4.33
C GLU A 498 14.93 -22.65 3.26
N HIS A 499 14.66 -23.45 2.23
CA HIS A 499 15.59 -23.67 1.13
C HIS A 499 15.86 -22.38 0.36
N ILE A 500 14.81 -21.66 -0.06
CA ILE A 500 14.93 -20.36 -0.75
C ILE A 500 15.74 -19.38 0.09
N ALA A 501 15.48 -19.31 1.41
CA ALA A 501 16.21 -18.43 2.28
C ALA A 501 17.71 -18.78 2.34
N ARG A 502 18.03 -20.05 2.47
CA ARG A 502 19.41 -20.54 2.62
C ARG A 502 20.20 -20.44 1.32
N GLU A 503 19.61 -20.83 0.22
CA GLU A 503 20.30 -20.93 -1.07
C GLU A 503 20.37 -19.58 -1.81
N HIS A 504 19.33 -18.74 -1.66
CA HIS A 504 19.22 -17.51 -2.45
C HIS A 504 19.19 -16.23 -1.60
N LEU A 505 18.31 -16.14 -0.56
CA LEU A 505 18.08 -14.85 0.10
C LEU A 505 19.22 -14.43 1.04
N ILE A 506 19.77 -15.37 1.81
CA ILE A 506 20.85 -15.07 2.76
C ILE A 506 22.12 -14.67 2.00
N PRO A 507 22.62 -15.42 0.99
CA PRO A 507 23.78 -15.00 0.21
C PRO A 507 23.59 -13.64 -0.46
N LYS A 508 22.47 -13.43 -1.13
CA LYS A 508 22.10 -12.17 -1.78
C LYS A 508 22.10 -10.99 -0.79
N GLN A 509 21.49 -11.18 0.38
CA GLN A 509 21.40 -10.11 1.39
C GLN A 509 22.76 -9.86 2.07
N MET A 510 23.60 -10.87 2.21
CA MET A 510 24.98 -10.69 2.69
C MET A 510 25.80 -9.87 1.70
N GLU A 511 25.73 -10.18 0.42
CA GLU A 511 26.41 -9.43 -0.65
C GLU A 511 25.97 -7.97 -0.69
N ILE A 512 24.63 -7.71 -0.74
CA ILE A 512 24.07 -6.35 -0.76
C ILE A 512 24.48 -5.52 0.46
N ASN A 513 24.64 -6.15 1.63
CA ASN A 513 25.03 -5.45 2.87
C ASN A 513 26.55 -5.52 3.15
N GLY A 514 27.36 -6.00 2.22
CA GLY A 514 28.82 -6.03 2.32
C GLY A 514 29.36 -6.98 3.41
N ILE A 515 28.63 -8.05 3.73
CA ILE A 515 29.03 -9.03 4.73
C ILE A 515 29.80 -10.16 4.04
N PRO A 516 31.09 -10.37 4.34
CA PRO A 516 31.86 -11.48 3.78
C PRO A 516 31.24 -12.83 4.14
N GLU A 517 31.45 -13.81 3.25
CA GLU A 517 31.01 -15.17 3.48
C GLU A 517 31.58 -15.74 4.79
N GLY A 518 30.76 -16.49 5.52
CA GLY A 518 31.12 -17.08 6.82
C GLY A 518 31.04 -16.14 8.04
N LYS A 519 30.90 -14.82 7.85
CA LYS A 519 30.75 -13.85 8.97
C LYS A 519 29.35 -13.84 9.60
N LEU A 520 28.33 -14.24 8.87
CA LEU A 520 26.97 -14.44 9.37
C LEU A 520 26.54 -15.89 9.21
N VAL A 521 26.03 -16.48 10.28
CA VAL A 521 25.42 -17.81 10.26
C VAL A 521 24.04 -17.74 10.91
N ILE A 522 23.00 -18.06 10.16
CA ILE A 522 21.63 -18.21 10.67
C ILE A 522 21.36 -19.70 10.86
N GLN A 523 21.16 -20.13 12.10
CA GLN A 523 20.89 -21.55 12.38
C GLN A 523 19.52 -21.98 11.84
N PRO A 524 19.33 -23.25 11.43
CA PRO A 524 18.05 -23.75 10.92
C PRO A 524 16.87 -23.47 11.86
N ALA A 525 17.04 -23.72 13.17
CA ALA A 525 16.01 -23.42 14.17
C ALA A 525 15.68 -21.92 14.29
N ALA A 526 16.62 -21.03 13.97
CA ALA A 526 16.38 -19.59 13.94
C ALA A 526 15.65 -19.19 12.66
N LEU A 527 15.95 -19.87 11.55
CA LEU A 527 15.30 -19.64 10.26
C LEU A 527 13.84 -20.10 10.31
N GLY A 528 13.54 -21.29 10.82
CA GLY A 528 12.17 -21.74 11.05
C GLY A 528 11.39 -20.80 11.97
N LYS A 529 12.03 -20.31 13.05
CA LYS A 529 11.42 -19.30 13.92
C LYS A 529 11.19 -17.96 13.21
N LEU A 530 12.10 -17.55 12.31
CA LEU A 530 11.95 -16.35 11.49
C LEU A 530 10.73 -16.47 10.59
N ILE A 531 10.56 -17.59 9.91
CA ILE A 531 9.45 -17.85 9.00
C ILE A 531 8.13 -17.86 9.77
N ASN A 532 8.06 -18.58 10.91
CA ASN A 532 6.80 -18.80 11.62
C ASN A 532 6.37 -17.65 12.53
N ASN A 533 7.32 -16.97 13.19
CA ASN A 533 6.97 -15.99 14.22
C ASN A 533 7.22 -14.52 13.82
N TYR A 534 7.93 -14.27 12.72
CA TYR A 534 8.24 -12.91 12.27
C TYR A 534 7.70 -12.56 10.90
N THR A 535 7.29 -13.57 10.10
CA THR A 535 6.68 -13.36 8.78
C THR A 535 5.37 -14.12 8.67
N LYS A 536 4.36 -13.49 8.06
CA LYS A 536 3.08 -14.11 7.69
C LYS A 536 2.80 -13.72 6.25
N GLU A 537 3.20 -14.55 5.31
CA GLU A 537 3.07 -14.29 3.87
C GLU A 537 3.11 -15.59 3.06
N ALA A 538 2.45 -15.60 1.91
CA ALA A 538 2.50 -16.72 0.97
C ALA A 538 3.88 -16.83 0.29
N GLY A 539 4.51 -15.72 -0.03
CA GLY A 539 5.85 -15.64 -0.64
C GLY A 539 6.98 -15.50 0.37
N VAL A 540 8.07 -14.84 -0.06
CA VAL A 540 9.31 -14.64 0.71
C VAL A 540 9.76 -13.18 0.82
N ARG A 541 8.90 -12.21 0.49
CA ARG A 541 9.28 -10.79 0.47
C ARG A 541 9.55 -10.21 1.86
N SER A 542 8.72 -10.56 2.85
CA SER A 542 8.93 -10.14 4.25
C SER A 542 10.08 -10.90 4.89
N LEU A 543 10.27 -12.17 4.49
CA LEU A 543 11.41 -13.00 4.88
C LEU A 543 12.72 -12.35 4.38
N GLU A 544 12.80 -11.97 3.11
CA GLU A 544 13.96 -11.26 2.55
C GLU A 544 14.26 -9.96 3.30
N ARG A 545 13.22 -9.14 3.58
CA ARG A 545 13.37 -7.90 4.37
C ARG A 545 13.88 -8.16 5.78
N SER A 546 13.42 -9.23 6.41
CA SER A 546 13.82 -9.61 7.77
C SER A 546 15.26 -10.12 7.80
N ILE A 547 15.67 -10.92 6.81
CA ILE A 547 17.06 -11.32 6.61
C ILE A 547 17.95 -10.09 6.38
N GLY A 548 17.54 -9.16 5.51
CA GLY A 548 18.26 -7.90 5.29
C GLY A 548 18.39 -7.07 6.58
N ARG A 549 17.39 -7.09 7.46
CA ARG A 549 17.49 -6.44 8.78
C ARG A 549 18.51 -7.13 9.69
N ILE A 550 18.57 -8.45 9.67
CA ILE A 550 19.60 -9.22 10.38
C ILE A 550 20.98 -8.86 9.82
N CYS A 551 21.14 -8.83 8.51
CA CYS A 551 22.41 -8.46 7.84
C CYS A 551 22.86 -7.05 8.25
N ARG A 552 22.00 -6.05 8.19
CA ARG A 552 22.35 -4.67 8.61
C ARG A 552 22.84 -4.59 10.07
N LYS A 553 22.15 -5.29 10.99
CA LYS A 553 22.58 -5.33 12.40
C LYS A 553 23.88 -6.12 12.59
N THR A 554 24.10 -7.14 11.77
CA THR A 554 25.36 -7.89 11.75
C THR A 554 26.50 -7.02 11.26
N ALA A 555 26.30 -6.28 10.15
CA ALA A 555 27.30 -5.35 9.64
C ALA A 555 27.68 -4.30 10.70
N ARG A 556 26.69 -3.76 11.41
CA ARG A 556 26.91 -2.85 12.53
C ARG A 556 27.74 -3.50 13.66
N ALA A 557 27.40 -4.73 14.07
CA ALA A 557 28.13 -5.44 15.12
C ALA A 557 29.58 -5.77 14.73
N ILE A 558 29.85 -6.06 13.44
CA ILE A 558 31.19 -6.25 12.92
C ILE A 558 31.97 -4.95 12.99
N MET A 559 31.39 -3.82 12.58
CA MET A 559 32.06 -2.51 12.51
C MET A 559 32.27 -1.85 13.89
N GLU A 560 31.23 -1.88 14.75
CA GLU A 560 31.27 -1.19 16.06
C GLU A 560 31.86 -2.06 17.17
N GLU A 561 31.57 -3.38 17.16
CA GLU A 561 31.94 -4.28 18.24
C GLU A 561 33.16 -5.18 17.86
N GLY A 562 33.68 -5.09 16.66
CA GLY A 562 34.82 -5.87 16.18
C GLY A 562 34.56 -7.38 16.12
N LYS A 563 33.29 -7.81 15.98
CA LYS A 563 32.94 -9.24 15.97
C LYS A 563 33.39 -9.90 14.68
N ASP A 564 34.18 -10.96 14.79
CA ASP A 564 34.60 -11.74 13.62
C ASP A 564 33.48 -12.55 12.99
N LYS A 565 32.53 -13.01 13.78
CA LYS A 565 31.41 -13.85 13.34
C LYS A 565 30.17 -13.58 14.20
N VAL A 566 29.02 -13.54 13.56
CA VAL A 566 27.71 -13.42 14.23
C VAL A 566 26.89 -14.67 13.94
N VAL A 567 26.42 -15.31 15.01
CA VAL A 567 25.56 -16.51 14.91
C VAL A 567 24.16 -16.14 15.42
N VAL A 568 23.18 -16.27 14.56
CA VAL A 568 21.77 -16.06 14.89
C VAL A 568 21.14 -17.39 15.27
N THR A 569 20.60 -17.44 16.47
CA THR A 569 19.95 -18.62 17.04
C THR A 569 18.49 -18.32 17.38
N SER A 570 17.67 -19.33 17.61
CA SER A 570 16.27 -19.17 18.04
C SER A 570 16.12 -18.39 19.35
N ARG A 571 17.18 -18.35 20.19
CA ARG A 571 17.19 -17.61 21.48
C ARG A 571 17.54 -16.13 21.31
N ASN A 572 18.41 -15.79 20.36
CA ASN A 572 18.91 -14.42 20.22
C ASN A 572 18.27 -13.65 19.03
N ILE A 573 17.44 -14.27 18.22
CA ILE A 573 16.78 -13.66 17.04
C ILE A 573 15.99 -12.40 17.44
N SER A 574 15.42 -12.37 18.62
CA SER A 574 14.69 -11.21 19.16
C SER A 574 15.56 -9.96 19.32
N ARG A 575 16.88 -10.09 19.47
CA ARG A 575 17.81 -8.95 19.50
C ARG A 575 17.92 -8.28 18.13
N PHE A 576 17.73 -9.05 17.05
CA PHE A 576 17.79 -8.56 15.68
C PHE A 576 16.45 -8.01 15.20
N LEU A 577 15.34 -8.68 15.51
CA LEU A 577 14.04 -8.40 14.94
C LEU A 577 13.03 -7.80 15.92
N GLY A 578 13.31 -7.86 17.22
CA GLY A 578 12.39 -7.43 18.28
C GLY A 578 11.50 -8.59 18.75
N LYS A 579 10.36 -8.27 19.34
CA LYS A 579 9.40 -9.27 19.82
C LYS A 579 8.78 -10.03 18.64
N GLU A 580 8.41 -11.27 18.90
CA GLU A 580 7.64 -12.08 17.95
C GLU A 580 6.32 -11.36 17.60
N ARG A 581 5.97 -11.36 16.31
CA ARG A 581 4.81 -10.62 15.83
C ARG A 581 3.60 -11.52 15.60
N TYR A 582 3.87 -12.78 15.28
CA TYR A 582 2.84 -13.74 14.93
C TYR A 582 2.94 -14.92 15.86
N ASN A 583 1.86 -15.16 16.59
CA ASN A 583 1.59 -16.43 17.22
C ASN A 583 0.43 -17.01 16.43
N TYR A 584 0.65 -18.10 15.70
CA TYR A 584 -0.48 -18.81 15.14
C TYR A 584 -1.42 -19.16 16.29
N LEU A 585 -2.69 -18.79 16.17
CA LEU A 585 -3.72 -19.26 17.08
C LEU A 585 -3.73 -20.78 16.96
N MET A 586 -3.14 -21.43 17.97
CA MET A 586 -3.13 -22.89 18.05
C MET A 586 -4.59 -23.38 18.06
N ALA A 587 -4.80 -24.62 17.64
CA ALA A 587 -6.09 -25.27 17.79
C ALA A 587 -6.63 -25.02 19.20
N ASN A 588 -7.95 -24.87 19.34
CA ASN A 588 -8.55 -24.69 20.66
C ASN A 588 -8.03 -25.78 21.60
N GLU A 589 -7.73 -25.40 22.84
CA GLU A 589 -7.21 -26.40 23.82
C GLU A 589 -8.27 -27.40 24.26
N LYS A 590 -9.54 -27.08 24.06
CA LYS A 590 -10.70 -27.87 24.50
C LYS A 590 -11.81 -27.78 23.46
N ASP A 591 -12.67 -28.80 23.46
CA ASP A 591 -13.91 -28.82 22.71
C ASP A 591 -14.86 -27.79 23.33
N GLU A 592 -15.45 -26.91 22.51
CA GLU A 592 -16.26 -25.80 22.97
C GLU A 592 -17.59 -25.73 22.21
N ILE A 593 -18.64 -25.31 22.91
CA ILE A 593 -19.98 -25.14 22.34
C ILE A 593 -20.02 -23.83 21.56
N GLY A 594 -20.58 -23.86 20.34
CA GLY A 594 -20.77 -22.68 19.51
C GLY A 594 -19.48 -22.14 18.88
N ILE A 595 -18.36 -22.84 19.03
CA ILE A 595 -17.07 -22.43 18.44
C ILE A 595 -16.60 -23.47 17.44
N ALA A 596 -16.47 -23.07 16.18
CA ALA A 596 -15.94 -23.92 15.12
C ALA A 596 -14.78 -23.24 14.39
N ARG A 597 -13.88 -24.05 13.82
CA ARG A 597 -12.71 -23.55 13.11
C ARG A 597 -12.83 -23.80 11.62
N GLY A 598 -12.86 -22.72 10.85
CA GLY A 598 -12.80 -22.72 9.41
C GLY A 598 -11.39 -22.48 8.88
N LEU A 599 -11.23 -22.67 7.59
CA LEU A 599 -10.00 -22.37 6.85
C LEU A 599 -10.30 -21.32 5.78
N ALA A 600 -9.50 -20.26 5.76
CA ALA A 600 -9.60 -19.17 4.81
C ALA A 600 -8.36 -19.10 3.94
N TRP A 601 -8.53 -18.57 2.73
CA TRP A 601 -7.47 -18.11 1.88
C TRP A 601 -7.45 -16.59 1.83
N THR A 602 -6.27 -15.99 1.90
CA THR A 602 -6.05 -14.55 1.79
C THR A 602 -4.89 -14.28 0.83
N GLN A 603 -4.77 -13.05 0.36
CA GLN A 603 -3.64 -12.65 -0.50
C GLN A 603 -2.27 -12.86 0.15
N VAL A 604 -2.19 -13.01 1.46
CA VAL A 604 -0.94 -13.28 2.19
C VAL A 604 -0.74 -14.75 2.53
N GLY A 605 -1.66 -15.64 2.11
CA GLY A 605 -1.62 -17.08 2.36
C GLY A 605 -2.87 -17.59 3.06
N GLY A 606 -2.82 -18.85 3.51
CA GLY A 606 -3.90 -19.45 4.27
C GLY A 606 -3.93 -18.96 5.72
N ASP A 607 -5.13 -18.95 6.30
CA ASP A 607 -5.36 -18.64 7.70
C ASP A 607 -6.47 -19.51 8.30
N THR A 608 -6.52 -19.59 9.63
CA THR A 608 -7.62 -20.26 10.33
C THR A 608 -8.63 -19.20 10.80
N LEU A 609 -9.90 -19.47 10.59
CA LEU A 609 -10.99 -18.61 11.07
C LEU A 609 -11.67 -19.27 12.27
N GLN A 610 -11.67 -18.61 13.39
CA GLN A 610 -12.52 -18.99 14.51
C GLN A 610 -13.90 -18.37 14.31
N ILE A 611 -14.94 -19.17 14.36
CA ILE A 611 -16.32 -18.74 14.25
C ILE A 611 -16.97 -18.99 15.59
N GLU A 612 -17.47 -17.95 16.22
CA GLU A 612 -18.12 -17.97 17.51
C GLU A 612 -19.60 -17.67 17.34
N VAL A 613 -20.44 -18.49 17.95
CA VAL A 613 -21.89 -18.33 17.94
C VAL A 613 -22.42 -18.24 19.36
N ASN A 614 -23.19 -17.22 19.62
CA ASN A 614 -23.90 -17.05 20.88
C ASN A 614 -25.40 -16.97 20.62
N ILE A 615 -26.18 -17.58 21.52
CA ILE A 615 -27.64 -17.57 21.48
C ILE A 615 -28.15 -16.79 22.67
N MET A 616 -29.09 -15.91 22.42
CA MET A 616 -29.68 -15.07 23.45
C MET A 616 -31.20 -14.96 23.26
N PRO A 617 -32.00 -14.72 24.33
CA PRO A 617 -33.41 -14.43 24.18
C PRO A 617 -33.62 -13.24 23.24
N GLY A 618 -34.55 -13.38 22.27
CA GLY A 618 -34.75 -12.35 21.26
C GLY A 618 -36.00 -12.56 20.42
N LYS A 619 -35.95 -12.12 19.16
CA LYS A 619 -37.06 -12.16 18.21
C LYS A 619 -36.78 -12.96 16.94
N GLY A 620 -35.71 -13.74 16.94
CA GLY A 620 -35.26 -14.54 15.80
C GLY A 620 -34.33 -13.81 14.83
N GLU A 621 -33.63 -12.79 15.31
CA GLU A 621 -32.66 -12.05 14.48
C GLU A 621 -31.35 -12.81 14.36
N LEU A 622 -30.76 -12.78 13.16
CA LEU A 622 -29.40 -13.26 12.89
C LEU A 622 -28.45 -12.07 12.82
N LEU A 623 -27.66 -11.87 13.87
CA LEU A 623 -26.66 -10.83 13.97
C LEU A 623 -25.32 -11.35 13.45
N LEU A 624 -24.70 -10.63 12.53
CA LEU A 624 -23.43 -11.00 11.90
C LEU A 624 -22.40 -9.90 12.14
N THR A 625 -21.27 -10.23 12.76
CA THR A 625 -20.17 -9.28 13.03
C THR A 625 -18.83 -9.86 12.66
N GLY A 626 -17.79 -9.00 12.43
CA GLY A 626 -16.44 -9.40 12.03
C GLY A 626 -16.05 -8.93 10.62
N GLN A 627 -16.66 -7.86 10.10
CA GLN A 627 -16.44 -7.33 8.75
C GLN A 627 -16.66 -8.38 7.64
N LEU A 628 -17.81 -9.04 7.70
CA LEU A 628 -18.20 -10.04 6.72
C LEU A 628 -18.67 -9.37 5.43
N GLY A 629 -18.14 -9.81 4.29
CA GLY A 629 -18.63 -9.46 2.96
C GLY A 629 -20.01 -10.07 2.67
N ASP A 630 -20.61 -9.69 1.56
CA ASP A 630 -21.99 -10.07 1.27
C ASP A 630 -22.14 -11.57 0.96
N VAL A 631 -21.15 -12.17 0.27
CA VAL A 631 -21.15 -13.63 0.01
C VAL A 631 -21.09 -14.43 1.31
N MET A 632 -20.29 -13.98 2.28
CA MET A 632 -20.20 -14.66 3.57
C MET A 632 -21.46 -14.51 4.40
N LYS A 633 -22.15 -13.35 4.33
CA LYS A 633 -23.47 -13.13 4.96
C LYS A 633 -24.55 -14.04 4.35
N GLU A 634 -24.58 -14.17 3.01
CA GLU A 634 -25.48 -15.09 2.32
C GLU A 634 -25.22 -16.55 2.72
N SER A 635 -23.93 -16.92 2.87
CA SER A 635 -23.54 -18.25 3.33
C SER A 635 -24.01 -18.55 4.76
N ALA A 636 -23.98 -17.54 5.66
CA ALA A 636 -24.55 -17.67 7.00
C ALA A 636 -26.06 -17.84 6.95
N GLN A 637 -26.76 -17.09 6.08
CA GLN A 637 -28.22 -17.24 5.88
C GLN A 637 -28.59 -18.61 5.30
N ALA A 638 -27.77 -19.15 4.38
CA ALA A 638 -27.97 -20.51 3.87
C ALA A 638 -27.78 -21.55 4.99
N GLY A 639 -26.79 -21.36 5.86
CA GLY A 639 -26.54 -22.22 7.01
C GLY A 639 -27.72 -22.27 7.99
N ILE A 640 -28.23 -21.12 8.41
CA ILE A 640 -29.40 -21.10 9.33
C ILE A 640 -30.66 -21.68 8.66
N SER A 641 -30.86 -21.45 7.35
CA SER A 641 -31.96 -22.00 6.59
C SER A 641 -31.88 -23.52 6.52
N TYR A 642 -30.69 -24.08 6.33
CA TYR A 642 -30.46 -25.52 6.39
C TYR A 642 -30.79 -26.07 7.78
N ILE A 643 -30.30 -25.45 8.87
CA ILE A 643 -30.55 -25.90 10.24
C ILE A 643 -32.05 -25.92 10.51
N ARG A 644 -32.79 -24.86 10.10
CA ARG A 644 -34.26 -24.85 10.20
C ARG A 644 -34.93 -26.02 9.47
N SER A 645 -34.41 -26.40 8.30
CA SER A 645 -34.99 -27.49 7.52
C SER A 645 -34.74 -28.89 8.12
N VAL A 646 -33.77 -29.01 9.02
CA VAL A 646 -33.43 -30.28 9.69
C VAL A 646 -33.74 -30.25 11.21
N SER A 647 -34.48 -29.25 11.68
CA SER A 647 -34.79 -29.05 13.10
C SER A 647 -35.36 -30.27 13.78
N ASP A 648 -36.28 -31.00 13.12
CA ASP A 648 -36.88 -32.22 13.63
C ASP A 648 -35.87 -33.34 13.89
N GLN A 649 -34.76 -33.37 13.12
CA GLN A 649 -33.73 -34.43 13.27
C GLN A 649 -32.86 -34.20 14.52
N TYR A 650 -32.80 -32.96 15.01
CA TYR A 650 -32.01 -32.53 16.17
C TYR A 650 -32.85 -32.14 17.36
N GLU A 651 -34.16 -32.47 17.33
CA GLU A 651 -35.13 -32.20 18.41
C GLU A 651 -35.18 -30.69 18.80
N ILE A 652 -34.99 -29.81 17.83
CA ILE A 652 -35.01 -28.35 18.04
C ILE A 652 -36.47 -27.89 18.07
N ASP A 653 -36.86 -27.20 19.14
CA ASP A 653 -38.21 -26.60 19.27
C ASP A 653 -38.49 -25.68 18.05
N PRO A 654 -39.58 -25.84 17.33
CA PRO A 654 -39.99 -24.96 16.24
C PRO A 654 -40.07 -23.47 16.61
N GLU A 655 -40.38 -23.16 17.87
CA GLU A 655 -40.46 -21.80 18.38
C GLU A 655 -39.06 -21.20 18.72
N PHE A 656 -38.01 -22.02 18.76
CA PHE A 656 -36.67 -21.61 19.09
C PHE A 656 -36.21 -20.42 18.23
N PHE A 657 -36.40 -20.55 16.91
CA PHE A 657 -35.98 -19.52 15.94
C PHE A 657 -36.82 -18.24 15.96
N GLN A 658 -37.88 -18.19 16.76
CA GLN A 658 -38.70 -17.00 16.97
C GLN A 658 -38.42 -16.34 18.32
N LYS A 659 -37.91 -17.10 19.27
CA LYS A 659 -37.70 -16.68 20.66
C LYS A 659 -36.23 -16.34 20.99
N HIS A 660 -35.30 -16.70 20.09
CA HIS A 660 -33.86 -16.49 20.32
C HIS A 660 -33.22 -15.77 19.14
N ASP A 661 -32.41 -14.76 19.45
CA ASP A 661 -31.49 -14.16 18.51
C ASP A 661 -30.20 -14.94 18.50
N MET A 662 -29.59 -15.02 17.32
CA MET A 662 -28.30 -15.69 17.12
C MET A 662 -27.26 -14.68 16.67
N HIS A 663 -26.17 -14.60 17.39
CA HIS A 663 -25.05 -13.73 17.05
C HIS A 663 -23.86 -14.57 16.60
N VAL A 664 -23.50 -14.45 15.33
CA VAL A 664 -22.30 -15.06 14.75
C VAL A 664 -21.23 -14.00 14.68
N HIS A 665 -20.11 -14.26 15.35
CA HIS A 665 -18.96 -13.38 15.37
C HIS A 665 -17.74 -14.10 14.80
N ILE A 666 -17.01 -13.43 13.89
CA ILE A 666 -15.70 -13.88 13.43
C ILE A 666 -14.67 -12.88 13.88
N PRO A 667 -13.84 -13.21 14.91
CA PRO A 667 -12.80 -12.31 15.42
C PRO A 667 -11.85 -11.80 14.36
N GLU A 668 -10.97 -10.84 14.71
CA GLU A 668 -10.07 -10.12 13.81
C GLU A 668 -10.78 -9.17 12.84
N GLY A 669 -11.58 -8.24 13.40
CA GLY A 669 -12.36 -7.25 12.63
C GLY A 669 -11.56 -6.25 11.80
N ALA A 670 -10.22 -6.26 11.87
CA ALA A 670 -9.38 -5.38 11.05
C ALA A 670 -9.22 -5.87 9.60
N VAL A 671 -9.57 -7.13 9.30
CA VAL A 671 -9.43 -7.74 7.96
C VAL A 671 -10.81 -8.07 7.41
N PRO A 672 -11.22 -7.48 6.28
CA PRO A 672 -12.46 -7.88 5.60
C PRO A 672 -12.40 -9.35 5.21
N LYS A 673 -13.50 -10.06 5.45
CA LYS A 673 -13.63 -11.49 5.16
C LYS A 673 -14.81 -11.70 4.23
N ASP A 674 -14.56 -12.35 3.08
CA ASP A 674 -15.60 -12.69 2.14
C ASP A 674 -15.35 -14.05 1.49
N GLY A 675 -16.41 -14.72 1.07
CA GLY A 675 -16.36 -15.99 0.38
C GLY A 675 -17.31 -17.05 0.96
N PRO A 676 -17.75 -18.00 0.13
CA PRO A 676 -18.75 -19.03 0.53
C PRO A 676 -18.14 -20.19 1.31
N SER A 677 -16.83 -20.34 1.35
CA SER A 677 -16.13 -21.54 1.86
C SER A 677 -16.18 -21.74 3.38
N ALA A 678 -16.71 -20.78 4.14
CA ALA A 678 -16.96 -20.87 5.58
C ALA A 678 -18.38 -21.41 5.91
N GLY A 679 -19.19 -21.71 4.92
CA GLY A 679 -20.59 -22.08 5.10
C GLY A 679 -20.82 -23.28 6.01
N ILE A 680 -20.09 -24.38 5.77
CA ILE A 680 -20.19 -25.56 6.63
C ILE A 680 -19.71 -25.27 8.06
N THR A 681 -18.71 -24.42 8.22
CA THR A 681 -18.17 -24.04 9.54
C THR A 681 -19.18 -23.22 10.33
N MET A 682 -19.80 -22.21 9.68
CA MET A 682 -20.83 -21.38 10.31
C MET A 682 -22.05 -22.24 10.71
N ALA A 683 -22.53 -23.09 9.81
CA ALA A 683 -23.64 -23.98 10.11
C ALA A 683 -23.31 -24.95 11.26
N THR A 684 -22.09 -25.47 11.34
CA THR A 684 -21.65 -26.33 12.45
C THR A 684 -21.64 -25.60 13.78
N ALA A 685 -21.06 -24.39 13.81
CA ALA A 685 -21.02 -23.55 15.01
C ALA A 685 -22.41 -23.14 15.47
N MET A 686 -23.31 -22.76 14.53
CA MET A 686 -24.70 -22.42 14.83
C MET A 686 -25.45 -23.62 15.43
N LEU A 687 -25.36 -24.80 14.81
CA LEU A 687 -26.05 -25.98 15.32
C LEU A 687 -25.47 -26.43 16.65
N SER A 688 -24.15 -26.41 16.82
CA SER A 688 -23.49 -26.68 18.10
C SER A 688 -24.05 -25.81 19.22
N ALA A 689 -24.20 -24.51 18.97
CA ALA A 689 -24.74 -23.56 19.94
C ALA A 689 -26.22 -23.86 20.25
N ILE A 690 -27.03 -24.26 19.25
CA ILE A 690 -28.47 -24.59 19.42
C ILE A 690 -28.67 -25.84 20.26
N ILE A 691 -27.91 -26.92 19.97
CA ILE A 691 -28.07 -28.22 20.63
C ILE A 691 -27.15 -28.42 21.83
N GLU A 692 -26.36 -27.39 22.18
CA GLU A 692 -25.40 -27.38 23.29
C GLU A 692 -24.41 -28.53 23.27
N LYS A 693 -24.01 -28.97 22.06
CA LYS A 693 -22.94 -29.97 21.87
C LYS A 693 -21.65 -29.32 21.44
N PRO A 694 -20.52 -29.65 22.08
CA PRO A 694 -19.25 -29.04 21.73
C PRO A 694 -18.75 -29.49 20.36
N VAL A 695 -18.00 -28.60 19.68
CA VAL A 695 -17.27 -28.90 18.46
C VAL A 695 -15.85 -29.32 18.83
N ARG A 696 -15.34 -30.33 18.15
CA ARG A 696 -13.99 -30.84 18.35
C ARG A 696 -12.92 -29.77 18.10
N ALA A 697 -12.00 -29.64 19.06
CA ALA A 697 -10.93 -28.65 19.04
C ALA A 697 -9.81 -28.93 18.02
N ASP A 698 -9.58 -30.21 17.71
CA ASP A 698 -8.51 -30.67 16.82
C ASP A 698 -8.91 -30.76 15.33
N LEU A 699 -10.13 -30.28 15.02
CA LEU A 699 -10.73 -30.34 13.70
C LEU A 699 -10.90 -28.95 13.10
N ALA A 700 -10.64 -28.83 11.80
CA ALA A 700 -11.02 -27.67 11.00
C ALA A 700 -11.81 -28.14 9.76
N MET A 701 -12.54 -27.20 9.17
CA MET A 701 -13.36 -27.51 8.01
C MET A 701 -13.40 -26.38 7.00
N THR A 702 -13.65 -26.72 5.75
CA THR A 702 -13.89 -25.76 4.67
C THR A 702 -14.85 -26.35 3.66
N GLY A 703 -15.81 -25.57 3.21
CA GLY A 703 -16.81 -26.00 2.25
C GLY A 703 -17.94 -24.97 2.14
N GLU A 704 -18.51 -24.87 0.95
CA GLU A 704 -19.72 -24.10 0.72
C GLU A 704 -20.95 -24.96 1.03
N ILE A 705 -21.95 -24.40 1.67
CA ILE A 705 -23.19 -25.09 2.03
C ILE A 705 -24.32 -24.67 1.09
N THR A 706 -25.15 -25.66 0.69
CA THR A 706 -26.42 -25.38 0.01
C THR A 706 -27.61 -25.48 0.99
N LEU A 707 -28.75 -24.91 0.62
CA LEU A 707 -30.00 -24.98 1.42
C LEU A 707 -30.46 -26.42 1.72
N ARG A 708 -29.96 -27.41 0.98
CA ARG A 708 -30.25 -28.82 1.19
C ARG A 708 -29.14 -29.58 1.91
N GLY A 709 -28.12 -28.86 2.40
CA GLY A 709 -27.02 -29.43 3.14
C GLY A 709 -25.96 -30.14 2.30
N ARG A 710 -25.93 -29.97 0.97
CA ARG A 710 -24.82 -30.46 0.15
C ARG A 710 -23.60 -29.58 0.38
N VAL A 711 -22.43 -30.19 0.37
CA VAL A 711 -21.14 -29.53 0.46
C VAL A 711 -20.56 -29.35 -0.95
N LEU A 712 -20.30 -28.10 -1.34
CA LEU A 712 -19.77 -27.75 -2.63
C LEU A 712 -18.26 -27.53 -2.58
N PRO A 713 -17.52 -27.72 -3.71
CA PRO A 713 -16.09 -27.56 -3.79
C PRO A 713 -15.66 -26.11 -3.58
N ILE A 714 -14.41 -25.95 -3.15
CA ILE A 714 -13.82 -24.64 -2.81
C ILE A 714 -12.46 -24.47 -3.47
N GLY A 715 -12.04 -23.22 -3.62
CA GLY A 715 -10.71 -22.86 -4.10
C GLY A 715 -9.70 -22.60 -2.97
N GLY A 716 -8.41 -22.46 -3.33
CA GLY A 716 -7.31 -22.15 -2.42
C GLY A 716 -7.04 -23.26 -1.39
N LEU A 717 -7.23 -24.52 -1.79
CA LEU A 717 -7.16 -25.66 -0.86
C LEU A 717 -5.75 -25.88 -0.32
N LYS A 718 -4.71 -25.67 -1.15
CA LYS A 718 -3.30 -25.78 -0.75
C LYS A 718 -2.98 -24.87 0.42
N GLU A 719 -3.31 -23.59 0.30
CA GLU A 719 -3.07 -22.59 1.32
C GLU A 719 -3.85 -22.88 2.62
N LYS A 720 -5.09 -23.35 2.48
CA LYS A 720 -5.94 -23.70 3.60
C LYS A 720 -5.37 -24.89 4.40
N LEU A 721 -4.88 -25.92 3.71
CA LEU A 721 -4.25 -27.08 4.37
C LEU A 721 -2.92 -26.71 5.04
N LEU A 722 -2.13 -25.81 4.42
CA LEU A 722 -0.94 -25.27 5.04
C LEU A 722 -1.29 -24.51 6.34
N ALA A 723 -2.36 -23.70 6.32
CA ALA A 723 -2.82 -23.01 7.53
C ALA A 723 -3.24 -23.97 8.63
N ALA A 724 -3.97 -25.06 8.28
CA ALA A 724 -4.35 -26.10 9.22
C ALA A 724 -3.11 -26.77 9.85
N LYS A 725 -2.10 -27.07 9.03
CA LYS A 725 -0.83 -27.65 9.50
C LYS A 725 -0.09 -26.74 10.45
N TYR A 726 0.02 -25.43 10.14
CA TYR A 726 0.65 -24.43 11.02
C TYR A 726 -0.11 -24.24 12.33
N ALA A 727 -1.45 -24.29 12.30
CA ALA A 727 -2.29 -24.25 13.48
C ALA A 727 -2.27 -25.57 14.28
N ARG A 728 -1.53 -26.59 13.86
CA ARG A 728 -1.45 -27.94 14.46
C ARG A 728 -2.80 -28.66 14.56
N ILE A 729 -3.66 -28.40 13.62
CA ILE A 729 -4.91 -29.11 13.45
C ILE A 729 -4.58 -30.53 12.99
N LYS A 730 -5.29 -31.52 13.55
CA LYS A 730 -5.05 -32.95 13.22
C LYS A 730 -5.94 -33.44 12.10
N GLU A 731 -7.16 -32.92 12.03
CA GLU A 731 -8.18 -33.41 11.12
C GLU A 731 -8.81 -32.23 10.34
N VAL A 732 -9.00 -32.44 9.02
CA VAL A 732 -9.59 -31.42 8.16
C VAL A 732 -10.70 -32.03 7.33
N LEU A 733 -11.90 -31.43 7.41
CA LEU A 733 -13.02 -31.79 6.54
C LEU A 733 -12.96 -30.98 5.26
N VAL A 734 -12.95 -31.67 4.13
CA VAL A 734 -12.82 -31.12 2.78
C VAL A 734 -13.96 -31.64 1.91
N PRO A 735 -14.52 -30.85 0.99
CA PRO A 735 -15.57 -31.36 0.09
C PRO A 735 -15.07 -32.52 -0.76
N GLU A 736 -15.92 -33.53 -0.93
CA GLU A 736 -15.61 -34.73 -1.76
C GLU A 736 -15.18 -34.39 -3.19
N LYS A 737 -15.74 -33.33 -3.75
CA LYS A 737 -15.41 -32.84 -5.09
C LYS A 737 -14.01 -32.25 -5.23
N ASN A 738 -13.36 -31.92 -4.11
CA ASN A 738 -11.95 -31.48 -4.09
C ASN A 738 -10.97 -32.66 -3.94
N ARG A 739 -11.42 -33.90 -4.02
CA ARG A 739 -10.55 -35.09 -3.97
C ARG A 739 -9.44 -35.07 -5.02
N PRO A 740 -9.71 -34.73 -6.30
CA PRO A 740 -8.65 -34.62 -7.31
C PRO A 740 -7.55 -33.63 -6.92
N ASP A 741 -7.95 -32.47 -6.37
CA ASP A 741 -6.99 -31.42 -5.93
C ASP A 741 -6.03 -31.96 -4.84
N ILE A 742 -6.53 -32.84 -3.94
CA ILE A 742 -5.72 -33.45 -2.89
C ILE A 742 -4.80 -34.54 -3.44
N GLU A 743 -5.27 -35.32 -4.40
CA GLU A 743 -4.50 -36.41 -5.03
C GLU A 743 -3.32 -35.86 -5.86
N GLU A 744 -3.46 -34.67 -6.42
CA GLU A 744 -2.42 -33.95 -7.16
C GLU A 744 -1.45 -33.18 -6.25
N MET A 745 -1.81 -32.98 -4.98
CA MET A 745 -0.96 -32.21 -4.05
C MET A 745 0.30 -32.93 -3.62
N ASP A 746 1.36 -32.18 -3.43
CA ASP A 746 2.60 -32.67 -2.84
C ASP A 746 2.37 -33.32 -1.48
N ARG A 747 2.95 -34.50 -1.30
CA ARG A 747 2.85 -35.27 -0.04
C ARG A 747 3.26 -34.44 1.20
N GLU A 748 4.17 -33.53 1.05
CA GLU A 748 4.62 -32.68 2.13
C GLU A 748 3.49 -31.81 2.71
N ILE A 749 2.54 -31.37 1.89
CA ILE A 749 1.41 -30.53 2.33
C ILE A 749 0.44 -31.34 3.19
N ILE A 750 0.11 -32.54 2.73
CA ILE A 750 -0.90 -33.41 3.35
C ILE A 750 -0.33 -34.25 4.50
N GLN A 751 0.99 -34.44 4.54
CA GLN A 751 1.63 -35.31 5.56
C GLN A 751 1.41 -34.73 6.96
N GLY A 752 0.84 -35.51 7.85
CA GLY A 752 0.52 -35.15 9.23
C GLY A 752 -0.87 -34.55 9.44
N LEU A 753 -1.66 -34.41 8.37
CA LEU A 753 -3.09 -34.06 8.41
C LEU A 753 -3.92 -35.30 8.08
N ASN A 754 -4.98 -35.52 8.86
CA ASN A 754 -6.02 -36.49 8.52
C ASN A 754 -7.11 -35.78 7.71
N ILE A 755 -7.15 -36.01 6.40
CA ILE A 755 -8.10 -35.33 5.52
C ILE A 755 -9.30 -36.29 5.34
N ARG A 756 -10.48 -35.79 5.71
CA ARG A 756 -11.75 -36.46 5.50
C ARG A 756 -12.58 -35.74 4.46
N PHE A 757 -13.06 -36.50 3.51
CA PHE A 757 -13.93 -35.98 2.47
C PHE A 757 -15.39 -36.05 2.89
N VAL A 758 -16.15 -34.99 2.65
CA VAL A 758 -17.56 -34.87 3.01
C VAL A 758 -18.37 -34.35 1.82
N ASP A 759 -19.54 -34.95 1.60
CA ASP A 759 -20.46 -34.55 0.52
C ASP A 759 -21.71 -33.86 1.05
N ASN A 760 -22.00 -34.05 2.33
CA ASN A 760 -23.18 -33.44 2.95
C ASN A 760 -22.95 -33.02 4.40
N MET A 761 -23.82 -32.12 4.86
CA MET A 761 -23.74 -31.54 6.20
C MET A 761 -23.94 -32.58 7.34
N LYS A 762 -24.62 -33.67 7.08
CA LYS A 762 -24.78 -34.72 8.11
C LYS A 762 -23.45 -35.41 8.43
N GLU A 763 -22.62 -35.64 7.41
CA GLU A 763 -21.27 -36.15 7.59
C GLU A 763 -20.40 -35.15 8.35
N VAL A 764 -20.46 -33.87 7.96
CA VAL A 764 -19.75 -32.79 8.65
C VAL A 764 -20.09 -32.75 10.14
N LEU A 765 -21.39 -32.77 10.47
CA LEU A 765 -21.86 -32.70 11.85
C LEU A 765 -21.53 -33.97 12.64
N GLY A 766 -21.58 -35.15 11.99
CA GLY A 766 -21.21 -36.42 12.61
C GLY A 766 -19.73 -36.50 13.00
N GLU A 767 -18.85 -35.83 12.27
CA GLU A 767 -17.41 -35.79 12.55
C GLU A 767 -17.02 -34.61 13.46
N ALA A 768 -17.75 -33.50 13.38
CA ALA A 768 -17.38 -32.26 14.07
C ALA A 768 -17.92 -32.15 15.49
N LEU A 769 -19.11 -32.72 15.78
CA LEU A 769 -19.71 -32.65 17.10
C LEU A 769 -19.20 -33.78 17.99
N ALA A 770 -18.72 -33.43 19.19
CA ALA A 770 -18.13 -34.35 20.15
C ALA A 770 -19.22 -35.09 20.96
#